data_75b441baeb01698f303e5fdc1c3ce7a0
#
_entry.id   75b441baeb01698f303e5fdc1c3ce7a0
#
_cell.length_a   1.000
_cell.length_b   1.000
_cell.length_c   1.000
_cell.angle_alpha   90.00
_cell.angle_beta   90.00
_cell.angle_gamma   90.00
#
_symmetry.space_group_name_H-M   'P 1'
#
loop_
_entity.id
_entity.type
_entity.pdbx_description
1 polymer ?
#
loop_
_entity_poly.entity_id
_entity_poly.type
_entity_poly.pdbx_seq_one_letter_code
_entity_poly.pdbx_strand_id
1 'polypeptide(L)'
;MTAHRFHAQLVARPVLLLVLFATVLVVGVASYWTIPLQLMPDGISNPGLQVFLTNPGASAQENEEEVARVLEEQFRTLPGIEDIDSNSSQDQVGLFLQFRADLDMDLAKAEVRDRIERARATLPSGVQEISIWSWSQSELPAMFFAVLHPGDSDRTDWLLESVVKRRLEAVDGVGRVEVWGALEDSLRILLDEDKVRAANLDLSTLVTRLSADNFATPLGEIEDGGRRTMLRVDMRWRSPEEIEQIPVGEGLRIKDVGRVVAVKSVRENLFRIDGRYAYYGEVQKDGAANTVETCERLRAEFKALSNDPQLKGELEFLPLFDQGEFIQTSLDGVRATAIDGGVWAVVVLFLFLRRIRLTLLVAVSIPFSVLLTIAWQRFSGGTFNVLTMTGITLAMGMLVDNAIVVVENTVRLRAEGRSILEACTEGAGQVGLAVALSTLTSVVVFAPIMFSGGNPTLTTILRELGIPLCISLLASLLAALVFLPVQLRGALGPRHPWLERWAVRLEPVGALPGRLCAAGLDHVLAVGRHLLTAIAWALRGVLRPLAKLRWLAALVLGGLSAYAVWAALPLSALAKSVQPFATPGWNATVSMQAPVSLAVAGLVAMLAVIFGAPFAAEKLGVPRSPAAVPFAGVRSVVDLIALINTRILSWSLSHRIAACCVLGLIALSVAIPASSMKVASFAQDESRTRINVYVQLEDNFTLAQAAAEM
;
A
#
# COMPACT_ATOMS: atom_id res chain seq x y z
N MET A 1 45.81 -8.86 -0.88
CA MET A 1 46.61 -8.31 0.25
C MET A 1 45.92 -7.12 0.96
N THR A 2 45.18 -6.27 0.31
CA THR A 2 44.52 -5.09 0.91
C THR A 2 43.33 -5.42 1.84
N ALA A 3 42.47 -6.36 1.50
CA ALA A 3 41.31 -6.77 2.32
C ALA A 3 41.70 -7.38 3.67
N HIS A 4 42.74 -8.23 3.68
CA HIS A 4 43.20 -8.84 4.93
C HIS A 4 43.78 -7.78 5.91
N ARG A 5 44.48 -6.75 5.41
CA ARG A 5 45.00 -5.65 6.25
C ARG A 5 43.85 -4.80 6.81
N PHE A 6 42.77 -4.56 6.03
CA PHE A 6 41.62 -3.81 6.46
C PHE A 6 40.88 -4.53 7.62
N HIS A 7 40.57 -5.80 7.47
CA HIS A 7 39.94 -6.59 8.56
C HIS A 7 40.82 -6.71 9.79
N ALA A 8 42.12 -6.87 9.63
CA ALA A 8 43.06 -6.91 10.75
C ALA A 8 43.07 -5.61 11.56
N GLN A 9 43.04 -4.45 10.90
CA GLN A 9 42.96 -3.14 11.57
C GLN A 9 41.62 -2.91 12.28
N LEU A 10 40.52 -3.36 11.69
CA LEU A 10 39.19 -3.28 12.28
C LEU A 10 39.07 -4.15 13.56
N VAL A 11 39.51 -5.42 13.48
CA VAL A 11 39.45 -6.35 14.61
C VAL A 11 40.41 -5.93 15.73
N ALA A 12 41.46 -5.15 15.42
CA ALA A 12 42.39 -4.59 16.41
C ALA A 12 41.77 -3.47 17.25
N ARG A 13 40.69 -2.81 16.79
CA ARG A 13 40.05 -1.66 17.47
C ARG A 13 38.62 -1.95 17.90
N PRO A 14 38.37 -2.91 18.82
CA PRO A 14 37.03 -3.36 19.15
C PRO A 14 36.17 -2.28 19.81
N VAL A 15 36.76 -1.40 20.61
CA VAL A 15 36.04 -0.32 21.31
C VAL A 15 35.48 0.70 20.31
N LEU A 16 36.25 1.10 19.31
CA LEU A 16 35.81 2.04 18.27
C LEU A 16 34.56 1.48 17.54
N LEU A 17 34.62 0.21 17.15
CA LEU A 17 33.52 -0.43 16.44
C LEU A 17 32.30 -0.66 17.33
N LEU A 18 32.51 -0.95 18.61
CA LEU A 18 31.39 -1.09 19.56
C LEU A 18 30.67 0.27 19.77
N VAL A 19 31.44 1.36 19.88
CA VAL A 19 30.87 2.71 19.97
C VAL A 19 30.13 3.07 18.70
N LEU A 20 30.69 2.79 17.52
CA LEU A 20 30.02 3.03 16.24
C LEU A 20 28.70 2.21 16.13
N PHE A 21 28.74 0.95 16.53
CA PHE A 21 27.55 0.07 16.58
C PHE A 21 26.48 0.64 17.52
N ALA A 22 26.86 1.03 18.74
CA ALA A 22 25.95 1.65 19.69
C ALA A 22 25.36 2.97 19.16
N THR A 23 26.18 3.79 18.50
CA THR A 23 25.72 5.04 17.86
C THR A 23 24.66 4.76 16.80
N VAL A 24 24.87 3.78 15.93
CA VAL A 24 23.89 3.39 14.90
C VAL A 24 22.59 2.92 15.54
N LEU A 25 22.65 2.12 16.62
CA LEU A 25 21.47 1.69 17.34
C LEU A 25 20.70 2.86 17.96
N VAL A 26 21.39 3.79 18.63
CA VAL A 26 20.77 4.97 19.26
C VAL A 26 20.12 5.87 18.19
N VAL A 27 20.86 6.18 17.13
CA VAL A 27 20.36 7.00 16.02
C VAL A 27 19.18 6.31 15.32
N GLY A 28 19.27 4.99 15.10
CA GLY A 28 18.21 4.21 14.49
C GLY A 28 16.92 4.20 15.32
N VAL A 29 17.04 4.02 16.64
CA VAL A 29 15.88 4.07 17.55
C VAL A 29 15.29 5.48 17.60
N ALA A 30 16.13 6.53 17.70
CA ALA A 30 15.67 7.91 17.65
C ALA A 30 14.95 8.23 16.33
N SER A 31 15.48 7.74 15.21
CA SER A 31 14.88 7.90 13.89
C SER A 31 13.52 7.18 13.79
N TYR A 32 13.41 5.99 14.37
CA TYR A 32 12.14 5.23 14.40
C TYR A 32 11.02 6.02 15.10
N TRP A 33 11.30 6.76 16.16
CA TRP A 33 10.31 7.56 16.85
C TRP A 33 10.00 8.91 16.20
N THR A 34 10.88 9.41 15.34
CA THR A 34 10.74 10.73 14.73
C THR A 34 10.39 10.69 13.23
N ILE A 35 10.37 9.52 12.63
CA ILE A 35 10.03 9.38 11.21
C ILE A 35 8.53 9.60 11.01
N PRO A 36 8.11 10.40 10.00
CA PRO A 36 6.69 10.60 9.71
C PRO A 36 6.02 9.30 9.25
N LEU A 37 4.83 9.04 9.79
CA LEU A 37 3.99 7.89 9.41
C LEU A 37 2.98 8.34 8.36
N GLN A 38 2.91 7.62 7.25
CA GLN A 38 1.96 7.84 6.17
C GLN A 38 1.39 6.50 5.70
N LEU A 39 0.21 6.52 5.09
CA LEU A 39 -0.36 5.31 4.49
C LEU A 39 0.40 4.92 3.23
N MET A 40 0.52 5.89 2.32
CA MET A 40 1.23 5.79 1.04
C MET A 40 2.27 6.92 0.96
N PRO A 41 3.34 6.74 0.19
CA PRO A 41 4.31 7.82 -0.02
C PRO A 41 3.72 8.93 -0.89
N ASP A 42 4.27 10.13 -0.72
CA ASP A 42 3.99 11.25 -1.60
C ASP A 42 4.41 10.88 -3.04
N GLY A 43 3.58 11.28 -4.03
CA GLY A 43 3.81 10.94 -5.43
C GLY A 43 3.08 9.68 -5.94
N ILE A 44 2.35 8.96 -5.10
CA ILE A 44 1.29 8.03 -5.52
C ILE A 44 -0.03 8.83 -5.58
N SER A 45 -0.03 9.91 -6.31
CA SER A 45 -1.25 10.63 -6.66
C SER A 45 -1.59 10.33 -8.10
N ASN A 46 -2.87 10.14 -8.38
CA ASN A 46 -3.31 10.24 -9.77
C ASN A 46 -3.06 11.70 -10.17
N PRO A 47 -2.25 12.00 -11.19
CA PRO A 47 -1.98 13.37 -11.59
C PRO A 47 -3.20 13.97 -12.31
N GLY A 48 -4.35 13.94 -11.63
CA GLY A 48 -5.63 14.41 -12.12
C GLY A 48 -6.27 15.42 -11.17
N LEU A 49 -6.91 16.43 -11.75
CA LEU A 49 -7.76 17.37 -11.05
C LEU A 49 -9.21 17.19 -11.50
N GLN A 50 -10.12 17.14 -10.54
CA GLN A 50 -11.53 17.13 -10.79
C GLN A 50 -12.08 18.54 -10.54
N VAL A 51 -12.68 19.13 -11.57
CA VAL A 51 -13.35 20.44 -11.48
C VAL A 51 -14.86 20.20 -11.51
N PHE A 52 -15.58 20.65 -10.51
CA PHE A 52 -17.02 20.60 -10.44
C PHE A 52 -17.61 22.00 -10.45
N LEU A 53 -18.68 22.19 -11.21
CA LEU A 53 -19.42 23.43 -11.28
C LEU A 53 -20.92 23.12 -11.17
N THR A 54 -21.65 23.99 -10.47
CA THR A 54 -23.11 23.96 -10.42
C THR A 54 -23.67 25.13 -11.25
N ASN A 55 -24.64 24.83 -12.10
CA ASN A 55 -25.35 25.80 -12.93
C ASN A 55 -26.85 25.50 -12.85
N PRO A 56 -27.52 25.88 -11.76
CA PRO A 56 -28.92 25.52 -11.48
C PRO A 56 -29.87 26.00 -12.57
N GLY A 57 -30.74 25.11 -13.02
CA GLY A 57 -31.74 25.36 -14.04
C GLY A 57 -31.29 25.12 -15.47
N ALA A 58 -30.00 24.82 -15.69
CA ALA A 58 -29.47 24.53 -17.02
C ALA A 58 -29.64 23.05 -17.40
N SER A 59 -29.99 22.79 -18.65
CA SER A 59 -30.00 21.44 -19.20
C SER A 59 -28.58 20.90 -19.43
N ALA A 60 -28.44 19.57 -19.60
CA ALA A 60 -27.16 18.95 -19.90
C ALA A 60 -26.53 19.50 -21.18
N GLN A 61 -27.34 19.82 -22.18
CA GLN A 61 -26.87 20.39 -23.45
C GLN A 61 -26.35 21.81 -23.30
N GLU A 62 -27.07 22.67 -22.56
CA GLU A 62 -26.63 24.05 -22.26
C GLU A 62 -25.33 24.03 -21.45
N ASN A 63 -25.23 23.14 -20.44
CA ASN A 63 -24.05 22.94 -19.65
C ASN A 63 -22.85 22.49 -20.48
N GLU A 64 -23.06 21.64 -21.49
CA GLU A 64 -21.98 21.26 -22.39
C GLU A 64 -21.55 22.44 -23.28
N GLU A 65 -22.49 23.12 -23.93
CA GLU A 65 -22.18 24.14 -24.93
C GLU A 65 -21.61 25.43 -24.32
N GLU A 66 -22.19 25.87 -23.20
CA GLU A 66 -21.87 27.17 -22.59
C GLU A 66 -20.85 27.10 -21.44
N VAL A 67 -20.67 25.93 -20.83
CA VAL A 67 -19.78 25.78 -19.67
C VAL A 67 -18.64 24.82 -19.98
N ALA A 68 -18.92 23.55 -20.27
CA ALA A 68 -17.89 22.53 -20.43
C ALA A 68 -16.94 22.87 -21.59
N ARG A 69 -17.46 23.16 -22.75
CA ARG A 69 -16.68 23.49 -23.97
C ARG A 69 -15.82 24.75 -23.79
N VAL A 70 -16.36 25.77 -23.11
CA VAL A 70 -15.62 27.01 -22.84
C VAL A 70 -14.42 26.72 -21.91
N LEU A 71 -14.62 25.90 -20.88
CA LEU A 71 -13.55 25.53 -19.95
C LEU A 71 -12.54 24.56 -20.59
N GLU A 72 -12.99 23.60 -21.40
CA GLU A 72 -12.09 22.69 -22.13
C GLU A 72 -11.12 23.49 -23.02
N GLU A 73 -11.59 24.50 -23.74
CA GLU A 73 -10.72 25.36 -24.57
C GLU A 73 -9.64 26.05 -23.74
N GLN A 74 -9.97 26.54 -22.54
CA GLN A 74 -9.01 27.14 -21.65
C GLN A 74 -8.03 26.10 -21.09
N PHE A 75 -8.52 24.93 -20.72
CA PHE A 75 -7.70 23.89 -20.08
C PHE A 75 -6.78 23.17 -21.08
N ARG A 76 -7.15 23.07 -22.36
CA ARG A 76 -6.27 22.52 -23.41
C ARG A 76 -4.94 23.27 -23.55
N THR A 77 -4.88 24.49 -23.09
CA THR A 77 -3.67 25.32 -23.12
C THR A 77 -2.81 25.22 -21.86
N LEU A 78 -3.22 24.40 -20.89
CA LEU A 78 -2.47 24.20 -19.65
C LEU A 78 -1.18 23.41 -19.92
N PRO A 79 -0.06 23.80 -19.30
CA PRO A 79 1.17 23.05 -19.43
C PRO A 79 1.04 21.67 -18.79
N GLY A 80 1.44 20.65 -19.51
CA GLY A 80 1.45 19.25 -19.01
C GLY A 80 0.11 18.55 -18.99
N ILE A 81 -0.97 19.12 -19.56
CA ILE A 81 -2.24 18.42 -19.74
C ILE A 81 -2.08 17.28 -20.75
N GLU A 82 -2.59 16.09 -20.43
CA GLU A 82 -2.57 14.91 -21.31
C GLU A 82 -3.96 14.58 -21.84
N ASP A 83 -4.99 14.67 -20.98
CA ASP A 83 -6.35 14.36 -21.35
C ASP A 83 -7.36 15.20 -20.57
N ILE A 84 -8.54 15.42 -21.13
CA ILE A 84 -9.65 16.14 -20.53
C ILE A 84 -10.93 15.35 -20.81
N ASP A 85 -11.52 14.83 -19.74
CA ASP A 85 -12.83 14.21 -19.76
C ASP A 85 -13.86 15.17 -19.17
N SER A 86 -14.95 15.46 -19.88
CA SER A 86 -16.06 16.26 -19.39
C SER A 86 -17.34 15.45 -19.29
N ASN A 87 -18.12 15.71 -18.27
CA ASN A 87 -19.44 15.15 -18.04
C ASN A 87 -20.42 16.26 -17.68
N SER A 88 -21.36 16.52 -18.57
CA SER A 88 -22.41 17.53 -18.41
C SER A 88 -23.72 16.83 -18.08
N SER A 89 -24.33 17.20 -16.98
CA SER A 89 -25.64 16.76 -16.54
C SER A 89 -26.57 17.96 -16.30
N GLN A 90 -27.81 17.72 -15.96
CA GLN A 90 -28.70 18.77 -15.50
C GLN A 90 -28.12 19.41 -14.24
N ASP A 91 -28.09 20.73 -14.18
CA ASP A 91 -27.59 21.56 -13.07
C ASP A 91 -26.10 21.44 -12.74
N GLN A 92 -25.33 20.52 -13.38
CA GLN A 92 -23.93 20.24 -13.01
C GLN A 92 -23.02 19.97 -14.19
N VAL A 93 -21.76 20.40 -14.06
CA VAL A 93 -20.66 20.06 -14.98
C VAL A 93 -19.49 19.55 -14.18
N GLY A 94 -18.95 18.39 -14.59
CA GLY A 94 -17.71 17.83 -14.07
C GLY A 94 -16.65 17.72 -15.16
N LEU A 95 -15.44 18.22 -14.91
CA LEU A 95 -14.31 18.04 -15.81
C LEU A 95 -13.19 17.34 -15.06
N PHE A 96 -12.67 16.25 -15.63
CA PHE A 96 -11.50 15.57 -15.14
C PHE A 96 -10.31 15.93 -16.03
N LEU A 97 -9.27 16.50 -15.42
CA LEU A 97 -8.07 16.98 -16.08
C LEU A 97 -6.92 16.04 -15.74
N GLN A 98 -6.44 15.26 -16.70
CA GLN A 98 -5.30 14.38 -16.51
C GLN A 98 -4.02 15.13 -16.92
N PHE A 99 -3.06 15.20 -15.99
CA PHE A 99 -1.76 15.82 -16.22
C PHE A 99 -0.65 14.78 -16.32
N ARG A 100 0.50 15.19 -16.84
CA ARG A 100 1.73 14.39 -16.76
C ARG A 100 2.14 14.20 -15.30
N ALA A 101 2.62 13.03 -15.01
CA ALA A 101 2.94 12.64 -13.63
C ALA A 101 4.19 13.33 -13.05
N ASP A 102 4.99 14.00 -13.88
CA ASP A 102 6.15 14.79 -13.44
C ASP A 102 5.80 16.23 -13.03
N LEU A 103 4.53 16.62 -13.18
CA LEU A 103 4.06 17.97 -12.88
C LEU A 103 3.77 18.12 -11.39
N ASP A 104 4.11 19.29 -10.84
CA ASP A 104 3.68 19.70 -9.51
C ASP A 104 2.16 19.99 -9.53
N MET A 105 1.41 19.18 -8.78
CA MET A 105 -0.06 19.27 -8.78
C MET A 105 -0.59 20.51 -8.06
N ASP A 106 0.17 21.07 -7.11
CA ASP A 106 -0.21 22.33 -6.45
C ASP A 106 -0.10 23.51 -7.43
N LEU A 107 0.94 23.50 -8.25
CA LEU A 107 1.10 24.46 -9.34
C LEU A 107 0.01 24.27 -10.41
N ALA A 108 -0.28 23.01 -10.80
CA ALA A 108 -1.35 22.70 -11.75
C ALA A 108 -2.71 23.19 -11.25
N LYS A 109 -3.02 22.98 -9.97
CA LYS A 109 -4.26 23.45 -9.32
C LYS A 109 -4.36 24.99 -9.33
N ALA A 110 -3.24 25.68 -9.10
CA ALA A 110 -3.20 27.14 -9.16
C ALA A 110 -3.43 27.64 -10.58
N GLU A 111 -2.82 27.01 -11.59
CA GLU A 111 -3.02 27.34 -13.01
C GLU A 111 -4.46 27.08 -13.47
N VAL A 112 -5.07 25.95 -13.06
CA VAL A 112 -6.48 25.64 -13.35
C VAL A 112 -7.38 26.73 -12.75
N ARG A 113 -7.15 27.12 -11.51
CA ARG A 113 -7.91 28.20 -10.86
C ARG A 113 -7.79 29.53 -11.61
N ASP A 114 -6.59 29.88 -12.05
CA ASP A 114 -6.37 31.10 -12.83
C ASP A 114 -7.11 31.06 -14.18
N ARG A 115 -7.14 29.90 -14.85
CA ARG A 115 -7.91 29.73 -16.09
C ARG A 115 -9.42 29.84 -15.88
N ILE A 116 -9.93 29.27 -14.77
CA ILE A 116 -11.34 29.41 -14.41
C ILE A 116 -11.71 30.88 -14.18
N GLU A 117 -10.88 31.62 -13.43
CA GLU A 117 -11.15 33.03 -13.17
C GLU A 117 -11.10 33.86 -14.45
N ARG A 118 -10.24 33.53 -15.40
CA ARG A 118 -10.23 34.20 -16.73
C ARG A 118 -11.48 33.87 -17.55
N ALA A 119 -11.94 32.61 -17.47
CA ALA A 119 -13.15 32.15 -18.17
C ALA A 119 -14.44 32.73 -17.53
N ARG A 120 -14.40 33.15 -16.27
CA ARG A 120 -15.58 33.59 -15.50
C ARG A 120 -16.41 34.67 -16.21
N ALA A 121 -15.77 35.56 -16.96
CA ALA A 121 -16.46 36.59 -17.72
C ALA A 121 -17.25 36.11 -18.94
N THR A 122 -16.93 34.89 -19.41
CA THR A 122 -17.57 34.24 -20.56
C THR A 122 -18.54 33.13 -20.16
N LEU A 123 -18.50 32.72 -18.88
CA LEU A 123 -19.41 31.72 -18.35
C LEU A 123 -20.79 32.34 -18.07
N PRO A 124 -21.89 31.55 -18.14
CA PRO A 124 -23.21 31.99 -17.76
C PRO A 124 -23.24 32.51 -16.31
N SER A 125 -24.04 33.55 -16.07
CA SER A 125 -24.21 34.13 -14.72
C SER A 125 -24.83 33.14 -13.70
N GLY A 126 -25.42 32.03 -14.16
CA GLY A 126 -25.98 30.99 -13.35
C GLY A 126 -24.93 30.08 -12.70
N VAL A 127 -23.70 30.09 -13.18
CA VAL A 127 -22.61 29.25 -12.60
C VAL A 127 -22.24 29.82 -11.22
N GLN A 128 -22.53 29.01 -10.18
CA GLN A 128 -22.41 29.43 -8.78
C GLN A 128 -21.11 28.96 -8.16
N GLU A 129 -21.00 27.70 -7.88
CA GLU A 129 -19.90 27.11 -7.13
C GLU A 129 -18.94 26.38 -8.07
N ILE A 130 -17.64 26.68 -7.95
CA ILE A 130 -16.59 26.01 -8.69
C ILE A 130 -15.64 25.40 -7.69
N SER A 131 -15.62 24.07 -7.63
CA SER A 131 -14.75 23.30 -6.75
C SER A 131 -13.67 22.59 -7.55
N ILE A 132 -12.44 22.61 -7.05
CA ILE A 132 -11.30 21.90 -7.65
C ILE A 132 -10.79 20.90 -6.63
N TRP A 133 -10.88 19.62 -6.97
CA TRP A 133 -10.46 18.50 -6.13
C TRP A 133 -9.25 17.81 -6.75
N SER A 134 -8.28 17.45 -5.94
CA SER A 134 -7.18 16.58 -6.35
C SER A 134 -7.21 15.26 -5.58
N TRP A 135 -6.77 14.18 -6.21
CA TRP A 135 -6.63 12.87 -5.58
C TRP A 135 -5.25 12.74 -4.94
N SER A 136 -4.80 13.78 -4.24
CA SER A 136 -3.54 13.72 -3.50
C SER A 136 -3.75 13.11 -2.11
N GLN A 137 -2.74 12.42 -1.62
CA GLN A 137 -2.74 11.82 -0.27
C GLN A 137 -2.98 12.88 0.81
N SER A 138 -2.54 14.14 0.59
CA SER A 138 -2.70 15.25 1.51
C SER A 138 -4.14 15.77 1.59
N GLU A 139 -4.93 15.57 0.53
CA GLU A 139 -6.33 16.02 0.45
C GLU A 139 -7.33 14.90 0.81
N LEU A 140 -6.85 13.66 1.02
CA LEU A 140 -7.74 12.60 1.50
C LEU A 140 -8.22 12.93 2.92
N PRO A 141 -9.53 12.82 3.19
CA PRO A 141 -10.07 13.05 4.52
C PRO A 141 -9.43 12.14 5.56
N ALA A 142 -9.05 12.73 6.69
CA ALA A 142 -8.53 11.99 7.82
C ALA A 142 -9.58 11.05 8.42
N MET A 143 -10.85 11.48 8.38
CA MET A 143 -11.97 10.68 8.90
C MET A 143 -13.27 11.00 8.15
N PHE A 144 -14.01 9.93 7.83
CA PHE A 144 -15.42 10.03 7.45
C PHE A 144 -16.29 9.62 8.62
N PHE A 145 -17.36 10.35 8.86
CA PHE A 145 -18.27 10.07 9.96
C PHE A 145 -19.73 10.29 9.57
N ALA A 146 -20.61 9.65 10.31
CA ALA A 146 -22.02 9.93 10.25
C ALA A 146 -22.52 10.37 11.63
N VAL A 147 -23.54 11.23 11.61
CA VAL A 147 -24.26 11.65 12.82
C VAL A 147 -25.71 11.24 12.65
N LEU A 148 -26.12 10.19 13.36
CA LEU A 148 -27.48 9.70 13.35
C LEU A 148 -28.38 10.62 14.16
N HIS A 149 -29.57 10.90 13.65
CA HIS A 149 -30.57 11.74 14.29
C HIS A 149 -31.97 11.13 14.18
N PRO A 150 -32.92 11.45 15.08
CA PRO A 150 -34.25 10.83 15.12
C PRO A 150 -35.19 11.32 14.00
N GLY A 151 -34.87 12.42 13.35
CA GLY A 151 -35.65 13.06 12.29
C GLY A 151 -35.24 14.52 12.10
N ASP A 152 -35.83 15.15 11.11
CA ASP A 152 -35.53 16.55 10.83
C ASP A 152 -36.04 17.47 11.93
N SER A 153 -35.13 18.24 12.52
CA SER A 153 -35.49 19.30 13.45
C SER A 153 -34.47 20.43 13.35
N ASP A 154 -34.98 21.68 13.47
CA ASP A 154 -34.13 22.88 13.51
C ASP A 154 -33.07 22.78 14.60
N ARG A 155 -33.38 22.07 15.69
CA ARG A 155 -32.46 21.85 16.78
C ARG A 155 -31.31 20.92 16.40
N THR A 156 -31.56 19.83 15.70
CA THR A 156 -30.50 18.90 15.28
C THR A 156 -29.57 19.53 14.25
N ASP A 157 -30.12 20.28 13.28
CA ASP A 157 -29.33 21.04 12.30
C ASP A 157 -28.44 22.09 13.01
N TRP A 158 -29.02 22.84 13.95
CA TRP A 158 -28.29 23.85 14.73
C TRP A 158 -27.20 23.22 15.60
N LEU A 159 -27.49 22.11 16.29
CA LEU A 159 -26.50 21.41 17.12
C LEU A 159 -25.33 20.89 16.27
N LEU A 160 -25.62 20.37 15.09
CA LEU A 160 -24.61 19.89 14.15
C LEU A 160 -23.66 21.04 13.73
N GLU A 161 -24.20 22.15 13.21
CA GLU A 161 -23.40 23.24 12.69
C GLU A 161 -22.74 24.09 13.80
N SER A 162 -23.49 24.39 14.87
CA SER A 162 -23.04 25.33 15.90
C SER A 162 -22.21 24.69 17.01
N VAL A 163 -22.39 23.39 17.28
CA VAL A 163 -21.71 22.68 18.36
C VAL A 163 -20.74 21.65 17.81
N VAL A 164 -21.24 20.68 17.04
CA VAL A 164 -20.43 19.52 16.61
C VAL A 164 -19.31 19.97 15.67
N LYS A 165 -19.65 20.64 14.58
CA LYS A 165 -18.68 21.10 13.59
C LYS A 165 -17.59 21.98 14.20
N ARG A 166 -17.98 22.97 15.02
CA ARG A 166 -17.03 23.88 15.67
C ARG A 166 -16.09 23.14 16.65
N ARG A 167 -16.59 22.16 17.37
CA ARG A 167 -15.76 21.37 18.29
C ARG A 167 -14.79 20.47 17.54
N LEU A 168 -15.19 19.89 16.41
CA LEU A 168 -14.30 19.11 15.56
C LEU A 168 -13.25 20.00 14.88
N GLU A 169 -13.62 21.19 14.41
CA GLU A 169 -12.69 22.18 13.84
C GLU A 169 -11.69 22.72 14.87
N ALA A 170 -12.03 22.72 16.15
CA ALA A 170 -11.14 23.16 17.22
C ALA A 170 -10.09 22.11 17.61
N VAL A 171 -10.18 20.88 17.09
CA VAL A 171 -9.19 19.81 17.35
C VAL A 171 -7.89 20.16 16.63
N ASP A 172 -6.80 20.16 17.37
CA ASP A 172 -5.48 20.45 16.82
C ASP A 172 -5.07 19.43 15.74
N GLY A 173 -4.67 19.94 14.58
CA GLY A 173 -4.37 19.16 13.39
C GLY A 173 -5.53 19.02 12.40
N VAL A 174 -6.74 19.50 12.73
CA VAL A 174 -7.87 19.59 11.81
C VAL A 174 -7.77 20.87 11.00
N GLY A 175 -7.87 20.76 9.68
CA GLY A 175 -7.90 21.87 8.76
C GLY A 175 -9.31 22.35 8.44
N ARG A 176 -10.24 21.41 8.21
CA ARG A 176 -11.62 21.70 7.81
C ARG A 176 -12.54 20.52 8.16
N VAL A 177 -13.78 20.85 8.49
CA VAL A 177 -14.87 19.87 8.66
C VAL A 177 -16.00 20.24 7.72
N GLU A 178 -16.38 19.31 6.87
CA GLU A 178 -17.55 19.42 6.00
C GLU A 178 -18.64 18.47 6.45
N VAL A 179 -19.89 18.92 6.37
CA VAL A 179 -21.07 18.13 6.77
C VAL A 179 -22.16 18.31 5.73
N TRP A 180 -22.77 17.21 5.31
CA TRP A 180 -23.85 17.18 4.34
C TRP A 180 -25.14 16.57 4.93
N GLY A 181 -26.28 17.02 4.39
CA GLY A 181 -27.61 16.55 4.78
C GLY A 181 -28.32 17.43 5.80
N ALA A 182 -27.64 18.42 6.40
CA ALA A 182 -28.28 19.45 7.19
C ALA A 182 -29.06 20.42 6.27
N LEU A 183 -30.19 20.91 6.77
CA LEU A 183 -31.00 21.88 6.05
C LEU A 183 -30.63 23.29 6.49
N GLU A 184 -30.24 24.11 5.54
CA GLU A 184 -29.91 25.52 5.80
C GLU A 184 -31.18 26.37 5.83
N ASP A 185 -31.19 27.39 6.67
CA ASP A 185 -32.26 28.40 6.69
C ASP A 185 -32.17 29.24 5.44
N SER A 186 -33.22 29.34 4.70
CA SER A 186 -33.32 30.16 3.50
C SER A 186 -34.60 31.00 3.48
N LEU A 187 -34.53 32.11 2.78
CA LEU A 187 -35.70 32.96 2.52
C LEU A 187 -36.14 32.72 1.08
N ARG A 188 -37.39 32.36 0.90
CA ARG A 188 -37.97 32.13 -0.43
C ARG A 188 -38.98 33.24 -0.73
N ILE A 189 -38.78 33.92 -1.85
CA ILE A 189 -39.69 34.90 -2.37
C ILE A 189 -40.68 34.17 -3.29
N LEU A 190 -41.91 34.02 -2.86
CA LEU A 190 -42.98 33.41 -3.64
C LEU A 190 -43.71 34.50 -4.38
N LEU A 191 -43.54 34.56 -5.69
CA LEU A 191 -44.20 35.54 -6.56
C LEU A 191 -45.53 34.95 -7.08
N ASP A 192 -46.54 35.78 -7.19
CA ASP A 192 -47.84 35.47 -7.79
C ASP A 192 -47.76 35.76 -9.30
N GLU A 193 -47.86 34.71 -10.12
CA GLU A 193 -47.65 34.80 -11.56
C GLU A 193 -48.65 35.78 -12.21
N ASP A 194 -49.89 35.80 -11.77
CA ASP A 194 -50.93 36.68 -12.33
C ASP A 194 -50.63 38.15 -12.01
N LYS A 195 -50.16 38.45 -10.79
CA LYS A 195 -49.76 39.79 -10.38
C LYS A 195 -48.49 40.27 -11.08
N VAL A 196 -47.50 39.36 -11.22
CA VAL A 196 -46.25 39.67 -11.95
C VAL A 196 -46.58 40.00 -13.40
N ARG A 197 -47.43 39.22 -14.04
CA ARG A 197 -47.86 39.40 -15.43
C ARG A 197 -48.68 40.69 -15.58
N ALA A 198 -49.60 40.94 -14.66
CA ALA A 198 -50.42 42.16 -14.66
C ALA A 198 -49.61 43.43 -14.45
N ALA A 199 -48.54 43.33 -13.65
CA ALA A 199 -47.59 44.43 -13.40
C ALA A 199 -46.52 44.58 -14.48
N ASN A 200 -46.47 43.65 -15.48
CA ASN A 200 -45.45 43.57 -16.52
C ASN A 200 -44.02 43.67 -15.96
N LEU A 201 -43.77 42.95 -14.87
CA LEU A 201 -42.44 42.98 -14.19
C LEU A 201 -41.43 42.12 -14.94
N ASP A 202 -40.25 42.68 -15.14
CA ASP A 202 -39.09 41.90 -15.61
C ASP A 202 -38.40 41.21 -14.44
N LEU A 203 -38.51 39.91 -14.39
CA LEU A 203 -37.93 39.06 -13.32
C LEU A 203 -36.40 39.11 -13.33
N SER A 204 -35.78 39.25 -14.49
CA SER A 204 -34.31 39.35 -14.60
C SER A 204 -33.77 40.58 -13.92
N THR A 205 -34.46 41.73 -14.15
CA THR A 205 -34.13 43.00 -13.47
C THR A 205 -34.36 42.88 -11.96
N LEU A 206 -35.44 42.20 -11.52
CA LEU A 206 -35.71 41.96 -10.11
C LEU A 206 -34.59 41.16 -9.44
N VAL A 207 -34.18 40.02 -10.03
CA VAL A 207 -33.08 39.18 -9.51
C VAL A 207 -31.77 39.95 -9.43
N THR A 208 -31.43 40.72 -10.49
CA THR A 208 -30.21 41.53 -10.53
C THR A 208 -30.23 42.58 -9.41
N ARG A 209 -31.37 43.21 -9.17
CA ARG A 209 -31.53 44.22 -8.12
C ARG A 209 -31.43 43.58 -6.72
N LEU A 210 -32.08 42.46 -6.49
CA LEU A 210 -31.99 41.71 -5.23
C LEU A 210 -30.53 41.32 -4.92
N SER A 211 -29.79 40.89 -5.93
CA SER A 211 -28.37 40.54 -5.76
C SER A 211 -27.49 41.75 -5.48
N ALA A 212 -27.81 42.92 -6.09
CA ALA A 212 -27.03 44.13 -5.95
C ALA A 212 -27.30 44.91 -4.65
N ASP A 213 -28.50 44.85 -4.09
CA ASP A 213 -28.91 45.65 -2.94
C ASP A 213 -28.58 45.03 -1.57
N ASN A 214 -28.14 43.76 -1.53
CA ASN A 214 -27.79 43.06 -0.29
C ASN A 214 -26.29 43.09 0.00
N PHE A 215 -25.76 44.24 0.40
CA PHE A 215 -24.31 44.38 0.61
C PHE A 215 -23.96 45.23 1.84
N ALA A 216 -22.72 45.12 2.29
CA ALA A 216 -22.14 46.00 3.29
C ALA A 216 -20.75 46.43 2.84
N THR A 217 -20.52 47.72 2.67
CA THR A 217 -19.26 48.24 2.15
C THR A 217 -18.74 49.39 3.03
N PRO A 218 -17.46 49.39 3.39
CA PRO A 218 -16.84 50.53 4.03
C PRO A 218 -16.73 51.69 3.02
N LEU A 219 -17.18 52.88 3.42
CA LEU A 219 -17.11 54.09 2.60
C LEU A 219 -15.84 54.93 2.83
N GLY A 220 -15.01 54.55 3.79
CA GLY A 220 -13.80 55.26 4.19
C GLY A 220 -13.92 55.91 5.56
N GLU A 221 -13.08 56.90 5.84
CA GLU A 221 -12.98 57.57 7.12
C GLU A 221 -13.36 59.04 6.95
N ILE A 222 -14.11 59.59 7.93
CA ILE A 222 -14.33 61.03 8.09
C ILE A 222 -13.53 61.50 9.30
N GLU A 223 -12.77 62.55 9.12
CA GLU A 223 -12.08 63.24 10.20
C GLU A 223 -12.85 64.47 10.61
N ASP A 224 -13.40 64.49 11.81
CA ASP A 224 -14.11 65.59 12.40
C ASP A 224 -13.61 65.87 13.82
N GLY A 225 -13.17 67.09 14.07
CA GLY A 225 -12.70 67.55 15.39
C GLY A 225 -11.53 66.69 15.96
N GLY A 226 -10.65 66.15 15.11
CA GLY A 226 -9.53 65.30 15.49
C GLY A 226 -9.91 63.86 15.81
N ARG A 227 -11.13 63.44 15.53
CA ARG A 227 -11.60 62.06 15.63
C ARG A 227 -11.79 61.47 14.22
N ARG A 228 -11.22 60.29 14.02
CA ARG A 228 -11.46 59.50 12.80
C ARG A 228 -12.65 58.59 13.05
N THR A 229 -13.68 58.71 12.24
CA THR A 229 -14.88 57.87 12.27
C THR A 229 -14.96 57.07 10.98
N MET A 230 -14.94 55.74 11.07
CA MET A 230 -15.18 54.85 9.93
C MET A 230 -16.66 54.92 9.55
N LEU A 231 -16.89 55.18 8.27
CA LEU A 231 -18.21 55.10 7.66
C LEU A 231 -18.36 53.73 6.97
N ARG A 232 -19.50 53.12 7.27
CA ARG A 232 -19.91 51.86 6.63
C ARG A 232 -21.37 51.98 6.21
N VAL A 233 -21.65 51.63 4.98
CA VAL A 233 -23.02 51.36 4.53
C VAL A 233 -23.31 49.90 4.79
N ASP A 234 -24.38 49.62 5.50
CA ASP A 234 -24.89 48.24 5.75
C ASP A 234 -26.33 48.20 5.20
N MET A 235 -26.45 47.67 3.98
CA MET A 235 -27.69 47.46 3.24
C MET A 235 -28.18 46.01 3.32
N ARG A 236 -27.57 45.19 4.18
CA ARG A 236 -27.98 43.80 4.35
C ARG A 236 -29.35 43.70 5.01
N TRP A 237 -30.20 42.92 4.41
CA TRP A 237 -31.53 42.67 4.95
C TRP A 237 -31.43 41.86 6.23
N ARG A 238 -32.24 42.21 7.24
CA ARG A 238 -32.21 41.59 8.56
C ARG A 238 -33.50 40.81 8.87
N SER A 239 -34.55 41.03 8.08
CA SER A 239 -35.80 40.32 8.27
C SER A 239 -36.54 40.11 6.95
N PRO A 240 -37.45 39.11 6.89
CA PRO A 240 -38.32 38.89 5.72
C PRO A 240 -39.16 40.12 5.35
N GLU A 241 -39.58 40.91 6.35
CA GLU A 241 -40.41 42.08 6.17
C GLU A 241 -39.63 43.20 5.46
N GLU A 242 -38.31 43.34 5.67
CA GLU A 242 -37.48 44.28 4.93
C GLU A 242 -37.43 43.95 3.44
N ILE A 243 -37.30 42.64 3.11
CA ILE A 243 -37.30 42.17 1.72
C ILE A 243 -38.67 42.43 1.08
N GLU A 244 -39.79 42.24 1.78
CA GLU A 244 -41.14 42.54 1.27
C GLU A 244 -41.36 44.00 0.92
N GLN A 245 -40.59 44.93 1.52
CA GLN A 245 -40.68 46.36 1.23
C GLN A 245 -39.83 46.81 0.02
N ILE A 246 -39.02 45.94 -0.56
CA ILE A 246 -38.17 46.27 -1.72
C ILE A 246 -39.04 46.66 -2.90
N PRO A 247 -38.78 47.79 -3.54
CA PRO A 247 -39.55 48.27 -4.70
C PRO A 247 -39.16 47.43 -5.93
N VAL A 248 -40.18 46.89 -6.64
CA VAL A 248 -40.04 46.06 -7.83
C VAL A 248 -40.48 46.75 -9.13
N GLY A 249 -41.16 47.90 -9.01
CA GLY A 249 -41.64 48.70 -10.12
C GLY A 249 -42.16 50.07 -9.65
N GLU A 250 -42.78 50.85 -10.53
CA GLU A 250 -43.36 52.13 -10.18
C GLU A 250 -44.48 52.00 -9.14
N GLY A 251 -44.14 52.26 -7.87
CA GLY A 251 -45.07 52.22 -6.75
C GLY A 251 -45.40 50.80 -6.20
N LEU A 252 -44.85 49.76 -6.78
CA LEU A 252 -45.05 48.37 -6.36
C LEU A 252 -43.87 47.85 -5.56
N ARG A 253 -44.16 47.04 -4.55
CA ARG A 253 -43.18 46.35 -3.69
C ARG A 253 -43.35 44.84 -3.81
N ILE A 254 -42.38 44.06 -3.32
CA ILE A 254 -42.45 42.60 -3.32
C ILE A 254 -43.74 42.11 -2.65
N LYS A 255 -44.17 42.68 -1.54
CA LYS A 255 -45.41 42.33 -0.86
C LYS A 255 -46.67 42.43 -1.72
N ASP A 256 -46.68 43.31 -2.74
CA ASP A 256 -47.84 43.53 -3.61
C ASP A 256 -47.94 42.43 -4.67
N VAL A 257 -46.81 41.85 -5.07
CA VAL A 257 -46.70 40.83 -6.13
C VAL A 257 -46.34 39.45 -5.61
N GLY A 258 -46.04 39.32 -4.30
CA GLY A 258 -45.64 38.04 -3.69
C GLY A 258 -45.57 38.12 -2.17
N ARG A 259 -44.93 37.14 -1.58
CA ARG A 259 -44.63 37.10 -0.14
C ARG A 259 -43.26 36.49 0.10
N VAL A 260 -42.62 36.87 1.20
CA VAL A 260 -41.35 36.27 1.65
C VAL A 260 -41.64 35.29 2.77
N VAL A 261 -41.17 34.07 2.64
CA VAL A 261 -41.34 33.02 3.65
C VAL A 261 -39.98 32.48 4.04
N ALA A 262 -39.77 32.31 5.33
CA ALA A 262 -38.63 31.57 5.81
C ALA A 262 -38.91 30.08 5.61
N VAL A 263 -38.03 29.39 4.95
CA VAL A 263 -38.15 27.96 4.66
C VAL A 263 -36.78 27.32 4.87
N LYS A 264 -36.76 26.02 5.10
CA LYS A 264 -35.51 25.28 4.99
C LYS A 264 -35.14 25.10 3.52
N SER A 265 -33.84 25.05 3.24
CA SER A 265 -33.33 24.72 1.91
C SER A 265 -33.93 23.42 1.40
N VAL A 266 -33.98 23.26 0.09
CA VAL A 266 -34.39 21.98 -0.49
C VAL A 266 -33.28 20.97 -0.19
N ARG A 267 -33.69 19.81 0.37
CA ARG A 267 -32.74 18.75 0.63
C ARG A 267 -32.26 18.18 -0.70
N GLU A 268 -30.98 18.21 -0.94
CA GLU A 268 -30.35 17.63 -2.14
C GLU A 268 -29.91 16.19 -1.92
N ASN A 269 -29.50 15.86 -0.69
CA ASN A 269 -28.97 14.57 -0.33
C ASN A 269 -29.68 14.03 0.93
N LEU A 270 -30.05 12.77 0.87
CA LEU A 270 -30.62 12.04 2.00
C LEU A 270 -29.72 10.85 2.36
N PHE A 271 -29.18 10.87 3.58
CA PHE A 271 -28.36 9.79 4.10
C PHE A 271 -29.15 8.97 5.11
N ARG A 272 -29.06 7.65 5.00
CA ARG A 272 -29.62 6.71 5.97
C ARG A 272 -28.61 5.62 6.28
N ILE A 273 -28.53 5.24 7.56
CA ILE A 273 -27.73 4.11 8.04
C ILE A 273 -28.65 3.25 8.87
N ASP A 274 -28.81 1.99 8.49
CA ASP A 274 -29.75 1.04 9.13
C ASP A 274 -31.19 1.59 9.24
N GLY A 275 -31.65 2.28 8.18
CA GLY A 275 -32.98 2.90 8.11
C GLY A 275 -33.16 4.19 8.92
N ARG A 276 -32.18 4.61 9.71
CA ARG A 276 -32.18 5.86 10.49
C ARG A 276 -31.58 7.01 9.69
N TYR A 277 -32.13 8.19 9.84
CA TYR A 277 -31.59 9.39 9.21
C TYR A 277 -30.20 9.70 9.76
N ALA A 278 -29.34 10.19 8.87
CA ALA A 278 -27.97 10.55 9.22
C ALA A 278 -27.53 11.81 8.46
N TYR A 279 -26.69 12.59 9.10
CA TYR A 279 -25.81 13.53 8.43
C TYR A 279 -24.52 12.81 8.08
N TYR A 280 -23.94 13.13 6.95
CA TYR A 280 -22.64 12.62 6.53
C TYR A 280 -21.60 13.72 6.68
N GLY A 281 -20.43 13.40 7.15
CA GLY A 281 -19.36 14.38 7.29
C GLY A 281 -17.98 13.82 7.04
N GLU A 282 -17.08 14.73 6.70
CA GLU A 282 -15.67 14.45 6.58
C GLU A 282 -14.83 15.47 7.35
N VAL A 283 -13.68 15.00 7.81
CA VAL A 283 -12.67 15.81 8.46
C VAL A 283 -11.42 15.81 7.61
N GLN A 284 -11.03 16.96 7.11
CA GLN A 284 -9.75 17.15 6.43
C GLN A 284 -8.72 17.64 7.44
N LYS A 285 -7.52 17.02 7.39
CA LYS A 285 -6.41 17.46 8.25
C LYS A 285 -5.73 18.71 7.69
N ASP A 286 -5.06 19.45 8.54
CA ASP A 286 -4.06 20.42 8.10
C ASP A 286 -2.91 19.71 7.39
N GLY A 287 -2.44 20.26 6.27
CA GLY A 287 -1.42 19.63 5.42
C GLY A 287 -0.16 19.17 6.18
N ALA A 288 0.25 19.94 7.18
CA ALA A 288 1.43 19.64 8.01
C ALA A 288 1.16 18.66 9.17
N ALA A 289 -0.11 18.36 9.49
CA ALA A 289 -0.47 17.57 10.66
C ALA A 289 -0.21 16.07 10.48
N ASN A 290 0.13 15.39 11.58
CA ASN A 290 0.27 13.94 11.62
C ASN A 290 -1.12 13.29 11.61
N THR A 291 -1.42 12.51 10.56
CA THR A 291 -2.72 11.88 10.37
C THR A 291 -3.13 10.98 11.54
N VAL A 292 -2.22 10.15 12.04
CA VAL A 292 -2.51 9.20 13.14
C VAL A 292 -2.87 9.95 14.41
N GLU A 293 -2.07 10.96 14.77
CA GLU A 293 -2.27 11.74 15.99
C GLU A 293 -3.54 12.60 15.92
N THR A 294 -3.83 13.20 14.76
CA THR A 294 -5.06 13.94 14.51
C THR A 294 -6.28 13.04 14.64
N CYS A 295 -6.25 11.84 14.05
CA CYS A 295 -7.35 10.86 14.17
C CYS A 295 -7.53 10.36 15.61
N GLU A 296 -6.47 10.20 16.38
CA GLU A 296 -6.56 9.85 17.82
C GLU A 296 -7.27 10.95 18.63
N ARG A 297 -6.92 12.21 18.38
CA ARG A 297 -7.58 13.36 19.00
C ARG A 297 -9.05 13.47 18.59
N LEU A 298 -9.35 13.24 17.30
CA LEU A 298 -10.72 13.22 16.78
C LEU A 298 -11.55 12.11 17.44
N ARG A 299 -11.02 10.89 17.58
CA ARG A 299 -11.70 9.80 18.31
C ARG A 299 -12.00 10.17 19.77
N ALA A 300 -11.06 10.84 20.42
CA ALA A 300 -11.29 11.32 21.79
C ALA A 300 -12.40 12.37 21.82
N GLU A 301 -12.45 13.30 20.86
CA GLU A 301 -13.48 14.32 20.73
C GLU A 301 -14.85 13.72 20.39
N PHE A 302 -14.95 12.77 19.46
CA PHE A 302 -16.20 12.04 19.16
C PHE A 302 -16.74 11.33 20.40
N LYS A 303 -15.86 10.73 21.20
CA LYS A 303 -16.24 10.12 22.47
C LYS A 303 -16.73 11.16 23.50
N ALA A 304 -16.13 12.34 23.52
CA ALA A 304 -16.56 13.44 24.37
C ALA A 304 -17.93 13.99 23.92
N LEU A 305 -18.13 14.17 22.60
CA LEU A 305 -19.43 14.56 22.00
C LEU A 305 -20.53 13.54 22.32
N SER A 306 -20.24 12.25 22.22
CA SER A 306 -21.20 11.17 22.53
C SER A 306 -21.64 11.18 24.01
N ASN A 307 -20.82 11.70 24.91
CA ASN A 307 -21.12 11.79 26.33
C ASN A 307 -21.66 13.17 26.75
N ASP A 308 -21.74 14.12 25.84
CA ASP A 308 -22.22 15.48 26.12
C ASP A 308 -23.72 15.45 26.44
N PRO A 309 -24.16 15.96 27.63
CA PRO A 309 -25.58 15.96 28.00
C PRO A 309 -26.49 16.71 27.03
N GLN A 310 -25.95 17.69 26.27
CA GLN A 310 -26.73 18.46 25.29
C GLN A 310 -27.00 17.70 24.01
N LEU A 311 -26.12 16.74 23.66
CA LEU A 311 -26.18 15.96 22.41
C LEU A 311 -26.76 14.56 22.64
N LYS A 312 -26.68 14.06 23.88
CA LYS A 312 -27.08 12.71 24.24
C LYS A 312 -28.59 12.50 24.04
N GLY A 313 -28.93 11.56 23.16
CA GLY A 313 -30.31 11.25 22.79
C GLY A 313 -30.84 12.04 21.60
N GLU A 314 -30.16 13.11 21.19
CA GLU A 314 -30.45 13.88 19.98
C GLU A 314 -29.57 13.42 18.81
N LEU A 315 -28.27 13.22 19.06
CA LEU A 315 -27.27 12.86 18.06
C LEU A 315 -26.45 11.65 18.53
N GLU A 316 -26.21 10.72 17.59
CA GLU A 316 -25.36 9.56 17.80
C GLU A 316 -24.24 9.57 16.75
N PHE A 317 -23.00 9.49 17.18
CA PHE A 317 -21.82 9.62 16.33
C PHE A 317 -21.29 8.25 15.90
N LEU A 318 -21.11 8.05 14.60
CA LEU A 318 -20.61 6.82 14.02
C LEU A 318 -19.40 7.13 13.11
N PRO A 319 -18.17 6.77 13.48
CA PRO A 319 -17.05 6.84 12.56
C PRO A 319 -17.24 5.78 11.46
N LEU A 320 -17.19 6.20 10.20
CA LEU A 320 -17.35 5.32 9.03
C LEU A 320 -16.00 4.84 8.50
N PHE A 321 -15.02 5.73 8.50
CA PHE A 321 -13.66 5.43 8.11
C PHE A 321 -12.70 6.32 8.90
N ASP A 322 -11.67 5.72 9.44
CA ASP A 322 -10.60 6.37 10.20
C ASP A 322 -9.27 6.04 9.54
N GLN A 323 -8.67 7.03 8.86
CA GLN A 323 -7.40 6.86 8.17
C GLN A 323 -6.26 6.53 9.15
N GLY A 324 -6.28 7.12 10.36
CA GLY A 324 -5.28 6.86 11.39
C GLY A 324 -5.32 5.42 11.90
N GLU A 325 -6.51 4.87 12.16
CA GLU A 325 -6.68 3.47 12.55
C GLU A 325 -6.26 2.52 11.43
N PHE A 326 -6.61 2.85 10.18
CA PHE A 326 -6.20 2.06 9.02
C PHE A 326 -4.67 2.03 8.86
N ILE A 327 -4.00 3.19 9.03
CA ILE A 327 -2.53 3.29 9.01
C ILE A 327 -1.94 2.44 10.14
N GLN A 328 -2.41 2.61 11.38
CA GLN A 328 -1.91 1.85 12.53
C GLN A 328 -2.08 0.35 12.34
N THR A 329 -3.27 -0.11 11.94
CA THR A 329 -3.55 -1.53 11.73
C THR A 329 -2.68 -2.11 10.63
N SER A 330 -2.47 -1.38 9.53
CA SER A 330 -1.61 -1.79 8.42
C SER A 330 -0.15 -1.91 8.87
N LEU A 331 0.35 -0.92 9.61
CA LEU A 331 1.72 -0.90 10.13
C LEU A 331 1.94 -2.02 11.17
N ASP A 332 0.97 -2.23 12.05
CA ASP A 332 1.03 -3.31 13.05
C ASP A 332 0.99 -4.70 12.39
N GLY A 333 0.22 -4.87 11.33
CA GLY A 333 0.20 -6.09 10.53
C GLY A 333 1.56 -6.39 9.91
N VAL A 334 2.20 -5.40 9.27
CA VAL A 334 3.54 -5.56 8.70
C VAL A 334 4.58 -5.78 9.80
N ARG A 335 4.49 -5.07 10.93
CA ARG A 335 5.37 -5.25 12.09
C ARG A 335 5.26 -6.66 12.67
N ALA A 336 4.05 -7.18 12.84
CA ALA A 336 3.82 -8.55 13.30
C ALA A 336 4.46 -9.56 12.34
N THR A 337 4.22 -9.42 11.03
CA THR A 337 4.82 -10.27 9.99
C THR A 337 6.35 -10.20 10.02
N ALA A 338 6.91 -9.01 10.24
CA ALA A 338 8.34 -8.80 10.35
C ALA A 338 8.94 -9.51 11.58
N ILE A 339 8.28 -9.41 12.73
CA ILE A 339 8.70 -10.07 13.96
C ILE A 339 8.62 -11.60 13.79
N ASP A 340 7.51 -12.11 13.27
CA ASP A 340 7.32 -13.54 13.03
C ASP A 340 8.37 -14.09 12.06
N GLY A 341 8.61 -13.40 10.94
CA GLY A 341 9.65 -13.76 9.98
C GLY A 341 11.05 -13.76 10.62
N GLY A 342 11.34 -12.74 11.45
CA GLY A 342 12.60 -12.64 12.20
C GLY A 342 12.77 -13.78 13.20
N VAL A 343 11.73 -14.15 13.94
CA VAL A 343 11.75 -15.29 14.89
C VAL A 343 12.00 -16.59 14.15
N TRP A 344 11.28 -16.85 13.06
CA TRP A 344 11.51 -18.06 12.26
C TRP A 344 12.91 -18.11 11.65
N ALA A 345 13.44 -16.98 11.18
CA ALA A 345 14.82 -16.91 10.70
C ALA A 345 15.83 -17.29 11.80
N VAL A 346 15.64 -16.81 13.04
CA VAL A 346 16.48 -17.16 14.19
C VAL A 346 16.34 -18.64 14.56
N VAL A 347 15.13 -19.21 14.52
CA VAL A 347 14.89 -20.64 14.78
C VAL A 347 15.61 -21.50 13.75
N VAL A 348 15.45 -21.21 12.47
CA VAL A 348 16.14 -21.93 11.39
C VAL A 348 17.66 -21.81 11.57
N LEU A 349 18.16 -20.62 11.82
CA LEU A 349 19.56 -20.36 12.07
C LEU A 349 20.11 -21.17 13.26
N PHE A 350 19.33 -21.28 14.34
CA PHE A 350 19.69 -22.09 15.50
C PHE A 350 19.78 -23.59 15.15
N LEU A 351 18.86 -24.10 14.36
CA LEU A 351 18.89 -25.49 13.89
C LEU A 351 20.16 -25.80 13.09
N PHE A 352 20.64 -24.83 12.28
CA PHE A 352 21.85 -24.99 11.48
C PHE A 352 23.11 -24.83 12.32
N LEU A 353 23.26 -23.75 13.09
CA LEU A 353 24.47 -23.46 13.86
C LEU A 353 24.61 -24.30 15.13
N ARG A 354 23.50 -24.79 15.69
CA ARG A 354 23.44 -25.57 16.95
C ARG A 354 24.20 -24.96 18.12
N ARG A 355 24.46 -23.64 18.10
CA ARG A 355 25.18 -22.87 19.11
C ARG A 355 24.45 -21.56 19.38
N ILE A 356 23.73 -21.49 20.49
CA ILE A 356 22.86 -20.37 20.84
C ILE A 356 23.59 -19.01 20.81
N ARG A 357 24.87 -18.98 21.24
CA ARG A 357 25.66 -17.72 21.25
C ARG A 357 25.93 -17.20 19.84
N LEU A 358 26.28 -18.07 18.92
CA LEU A 358 26.53 -17.69 17.53
C LEU A 358 25.23 -17.30 16.85
N THR A 359 24.15 -18.00 17.16
CA THR A 359 22.81 -17.67 16.68
C THR A 359 22.38 -16.28 17.14
N LEU A 360 22.56 -15.94 18.43
CA LEU A 360 22.24 -14.63 18.98
C LEU A 360 23.08 -13.51 18.37
N LEU A 361 24.37 -13.77 18.11
CA LEU A 361 25.24 -12.78 17.44
C LEU A 361 24.77 -12.47 16.04
N VAL A 362 24.40 -13.49 15.27
CA VAL A 362 23.84 -13.29 13.93
C VAL A 362 22.47 -12.62 14.01
N ALA A 363 21.63 -13.04 14.97
CA ALA A 363 20.31 -12.46 15.18
C ALA A 363 20.36 -10.95 15.47
N VAL A 364 21.38 -10.46 16.19
CA VAL A 364 21.57 -9.01 16.46
C VAL A 364 21.88 -8.22 15.18
N SER A 365 22.40 -8.86 14.12
CA SER A 365 22.62 -8.17 12.85
C SER A 365 21.33 -7.75 12.16
N ILE A 366 20.19 -8.45 12.42
CA ILE A 366 18.89 -8.13 11.84
C ILE A 366 18.42 -6.75 12.32
N PRO A 367 18.18 -6.53 13.64
CA PRO A 367 17.72 -5.23 14.12
C PRO A 367 18.74 -4.10 13.81
N PHE A 368 20.04 -4.38 13.79
CA PHE A 368 21.05 -3.41 13.39
C PHE A 368 20.82 -2.93 11.95
N SER A 369 20.63 -3.84 11.00
CA SER A 369 20.43 -3.51 9.59
C SER A 369 19.11 -2.76 9.38
N VAL A 370 18.05 -3.18 10.07
CA VAL A 370 16.73 -2.51 10.03
C VAL A 370 16.82 -1.09 10.58
N LEU A 371 17.44 -0.91 11.75
CA LEU A 371 17.59 0.42 12.37
C LEU A 371 18.48 1.35 11.55
N LEU A 372 19.54 0.84 10.92
CA LEU A 372 20.36 1.63 10.01
C LEU A 372 19.56 2.06 8.78
N THR A 373 18.69 1.19 8.25
CA THR A 373 17.80 1.51 7.12
C THR A 373 16.80 2.59 7.51
N ILE A 374 16.18 2.48 8.68
CA ILE A 374 15.24 3.48 9.20
C ILE A 374 15.95 4.84 9.41
N ALA A 375 17.15 4.82 9.97
CA ALA A 375 17.95 6.03 10.12
C ALA A 375 18.24 6.68 8.76
N TRP A 376 18.66 5.89 7.78
CA TRP A 376 18.90 6.40 6.42
C TRP A 376 17.61 6.98 5.81
N GLN A 377 16.48 6.27 5.93
CA GLN A 377 15.17 6.74 5.44
C GLN A 377 14.79 8.10 6.05
N ARG A 378 14.98 8.24 7.37
CA ARG A 378 14.72 9.50 8.07
C ARG A 378 15.61 10.66 7.60
N PHE A 379 16.91 10.42 7.42
CA PHE A 379 17.86 11.44 6.97
C PHE A 379 17.72 11.78 5.48
N SER A 380 17.21 10.87 4.65
CA SER A 380 16.90 11.13 3.25
C SER A 380 15.58 11.87 3.03
N GLY A 381 14.86 12.22 4.10
CA GLY A 381 13.53 12.88 4.01
C GLY A 381 12.38 11.94 3.68
N GLY A 382 12.63 10.63 3.72
CA GLY A 382 11.59 9.63 3.46
C GLY A 382 10.62 9.46 4.63
N THR A 383 9.49 8.80 4.34
CA THR A 383 8.41 8.51 5.28
C THR A 383 8.35 7.02 5.58
N PHE A 384 7.70 6.66 6.68
CA PHE A 384 7.46 5.28 7.06
C PHE A 384 6.04 4.91 6.64
N ASN A 385 5.92 4.15 5.57
CA ASN A 385 4.66 3.78 4.97
C ASN A 385 4.59 2.27 4.73
N VAL A 386 3.45 1.76 4.28
CA VAL A 386 3.23 0.32 4.06
C VAL A 386 4.24 -0.25 3.06
N LEU A 387 4.62 0.51 2.02
CA LEU A 387 5.56 0.06 0.99
C LEU A 387 6.99 -0.03 1.53
N THR A 388 7.46 1.02 2.24
CA THR A 388 8.80 1.03 2.85
C THR A 388 8.96 -0.08 3.90
N MET A 389 7.92 -0.30 4.73
CA MET A 389 7.91 -1.40 5.68
C MET A 389 7.91 -2.78 5.00
N THR A 390 7.15 -2.93 3.92
CA THR A 390 7.13 -4.17 3.13
C THR A 390 8.52 -4.43 2.53
N GLY A 391 9.19 -3.40 2.02
CA GLY A 391 10.58 -3.50 1.54
C GLY A 391 11.57 -3.96 2.61
N ILE A 392 11.46 -3.40 3.83
CA ILE A 392 12.29 -3.81 4.97
C ILE A 392 11.96 -5.24 5.39
N THR A 393 10.67 -5.62 5.44
CA THR A 393 10.24 -6.98 5.81
C THR A 393 10.75 -8.02 4.80
N LEU A 394 10.67 -7.71 3.51
CA LEU A 394 11.22 -8.57 2.45
C LEU A 394 12.74 -8.73 2.59
N ALA A 395 13.45 -7.64 2.93
CA ALA A 395 14.88 -7.69 3.17
C ALA A 395 15.24 -8.59 4.36
N MET A 396 14.40 -8.66 5.41
CA MET A 396 14.74 -9.41 6.64
C MET A 396 15.06 -10.89 6.37
N GLY A 397 14.40 -11.52 5.42
CA GLY A 397 14.70 -12.88 5.01
C GLY A 397 16.11 -13.04 4.39
N MET A 398 16.65 -11.97 3.79
CA MET A 398 17.96 -11.98 3.12
C MET A 398 19.07 -11.39 3.98
N LEU A 399 18.75 -10.67 5.07
CA LEU A 399 19.74 -10.00 5.93
C LEU A 399 20.68 -10.97 6.63
N VAL A 400 20.20 -12.17 6.92
CA VAL A 400 20.93 -13.18 7.71
C VAL A 400 22.00 -13.89 6.89
N ASP A 401 21.83 -14.02 5.57
CA ASP A 401 22.67 -14.82 4.70
C ASP A 401 24.15 -14.37 4.72
N ASN A 402 24.39 -13.08 4.64
CA ASN A 402 25.75 -12.52 4.71
C ASN A 402 26.47 -12.87 6.02
N ALA A 403 25.72 -12.78 7.12
CA ALA A 403 26.24 -13.05 8.45
C ALA A 403 26.51 -14.57 8.65
N ILE A 404 25.67 -15.45 8.14
CA ILE A 404 25.85 -16.90 8.22
C ILE A 404 27.18 -17.31 7.57
N VAL A 405 27.42 -16.87 6.35
CA VAL A 405 28.63 -17.25 5.59
C VAL A 405 29.90 -16.83 6.32
N VAL A 406 29.92 -15.62 6.89
CA VAL A 406 31.08 -15.12 7.65
C VAL A 406 31.28 -15.92 8.95
N VAL A 407 30.20 -16.21 9.69
CA VAL A 407 30.28 -16.99 10.94
C VAL A 407 30.74 -18.40 10.66
N GLU A 408 30.16 -19.08 9.67
CA GLU A 408 30.50 -20.46 9.31
C GLU A 408 31.97 -20.59 8.93
N ASN A 409 32.47 -19.70 8.07
CA ASN A 409 33.87 -19.70 7.67
C ASN A 409 34.83 -19.43 8.85
N THR A 410 34.46 -18.50 9.74
CA THR A 410 35.25 -18.20 10.95
C THR A 410 35.28 -19.40 11.91
N VAL A 411 34.14 -20.07 12.12
CA VAL A 411 34.05 -21.27 12.98
C VAL A 411 34.83 -22.42 12.38
N ARG A 412 34.81 -22.59 11.04
CA ARG A 412 35.57 -23.63 10.31
C ARG A 412 37.06 -23.42 10.51
N LEU A 413 37.59 -22.20 10.27
CA LEU A 413 39.01 -21.91 10.47
C LEU A 413 39.43 -22.08 11.93
N ARG A 414 38.52 -21.75 12.88
CA ARG A 414 38.81 -22.03 14.31
C ARG A 414 38.90 -23.53 14.61
N ALA A 415 38.05 -24.34 13.98
CA ALA A 415 38.12 -25.82 14.11
C ALA A 415 39.40 -26.39 13.47
N GLU A 416 39.96 -25.74 12.45
CA GLU A 416 41.23 -26.09 11.82
C GLU A 416 42.44 -25.72 12.67
N GLY A 417 42.26 -25.12 13.89
CA GLY A 417 43.32 -24.81 14.83
C GLY A 417 43.92 -23.41 14.73
N ARG A 418 43.34 -22.51 13.89
CA ARG A 418 43.77 -21.11 13.81
C ARG A 418 43.47 -20.36 15.13
N SER A 419 44.31 -19.35 15.44
CA SER A 419 44.03 -18.47 16.57
C SER A 419 42.69 -17.72 16.38
N ILE A 420 42.09 -17.24 17.47
CA ILE A 420 40.81 -16.53 17.40
C ILE A 420 40.93 -15.28 16.51
N LEU A 421 42.01 -14.55 16.64
CA LEU A 421 42.26 -13.35 15.86
C LEU A 421 42.40 -13.67 14.36
N GLU A 422 43.21 -14.68 14.04
CA GLU A 422 43.38 -15.16 12.66
C GLU A 422 42.08 -15.71 12.09
N ALA A 423 41.33 -16.53 12.83
CA ALA A 423 40.05 -17.08 12.37
C ALA A 423 39.05 -15.98 12.07
N CYS A 424 38.96 -14.91 12.86
CA CYS A 424 38.06 -13.79 12.61
C CYS A 424 38.49 -12.92 11.41
N THR A 425 39.81 -12.64 11.28
CA THR A 425 40.33 -11.80 10.19
C THR A 425 40.36 -12.53 8.85
N GLU A 426 40.88 -13.77 8.85
CA GLU A 426 40.95 -14.58 7.64
C GLU A 426 39.55 -15.05 7.23
N GLY A 427 38.70 -15.40 8.22
CA GLY A 427 37.32 -15.87 7.98
C GLY A 427 36.48 -14.85 7.24
N ALA A 428 36.51 -13.61 7.67
CA ALA A 428 35.81 -12.53 6.97
C ALA A 428 36.53 -12.16 5.64
N GLY A 429 37.88 -12.16 5.62
CA GLY A 429 38.66 -11.81 4.44
C GLY A 429 38.50 -12.79 3.28
N GLN A 430 38.42 -14.08 3.54
CA GLN A 430 38.30 -15.12 2.52
C GLN A 430 36.91 -15.08 1.79
N VAL A 431 35.84 -14.81 2.53
CA VAL A 431 34.48 -14.81 1.98
C VAL A 431 33.99 -13.40 1.63
N GLY A 432 34.68 -12.34 2.10
CA GLY A 432 34.21 -10.97 2.02
C GLY A 432 33.94 -10.50 0.59
N LEU A 433 34.79 -10.84 -0.37
CA LEU A 433 34.57 -10.50 -1.77
C LEU A 433 33.35 -11.24 -2.35
N ALA A 434 33.19 -12.53 -2.04
CA ALA A 434 32.08 -13.33 -2.54
C ALA A 434 30.74 -12.82 -1.97
N VAL A 435 30.69 -12.52 -0.67
CA VAL A 435 29.51 -11.96 0.01
C VAL A 435 29.17 -10.57 -0.53
N ALA A 436 30.20 -9.72 -0.73
CA ALA A 436 30.00 -8.38 -1.30
C ALA A 436 29.45 -8.43 -2.73
N LEU A 437 30.02 -9.30 -3.58
CA LEU A 437 29.55 -9.48 -4.95
C LEU A 437 28.12 -10.06 -4.99
N SER A 438 27.80 -11.03 -4.11
CA SER A 438 26.44 -11.57 -4.00
C SER A 438 25.43 -10.50 -3.63
N THR A 439 25.73 -9.71 -2.60
CA THR A 439 24.86 -8.60 -2.18
C THR A 439 24.72 -7.53 -3.27
N LEU A 440 25.82 -7.18 -3.91
CA LEU A 440 25.81 -6.21 -5.01
C LEU A 440 24.99 -6.72 -6.21
N THR A 441 25.08 -8.00 -6.52
CA THR A 441 24.24 -8.63 -7.57
C THR A 441 22.76 -8.50 -7.24
N SER A 442 22.36 -8.75 -5.98
CA SER A 442 20.97 -8.54 -5.54
C SER A 442 20.53 -7.08 -5.70
N VAL A 443 21.38 -6.12 -5.27
CA VAL A 443 21.10 -4.68 -5.44
C VAL A 443 20.98 -4.30 -6.92
N VAL A 444 21.86 -4.80 -7.77
CA VAL A 444 21.87 -4.52 -9.22
C VAL A 444 20.63 -5.09 -9.91
N VAL A 445 20.10 -6.21 -9.43
CA VAL A 445 18.85 -6.78 -9.96
C VAL A 445 17.63 -5.93 -9.61
N PHE A 446 17.60 -5.35 -8.40
CA PHE A 446 16.50 -4.48 -7.99
C PHE A 446 16.61 -3.04 -8.53
N ALA A 447 17.83 -2.54 -8.79
CA ALA A 447 18.05 -1.17 -9.24
C ALA A 447 17.28 -0.80 -10.52
N PRO A 448 17.26 -1.59 -11.63
CA PRO A 448 16.52 -1.24 -12.83
C PRO A 448 15.00 -1.11 -12.58
N ILE A 449 14.47 -1.90 -11.66
CA ILE A 449 13.03 -1.88 -11.32
C ILE A 449 12.66 -0.52 -10.69
N MET A 450 13.55 0.08 -9.90
CA MET A 450 13.34 1.39 -9.27
C MET A 450 13.42 2.57 -10.25
N PHE A 451 14.04 2.37 -11.43
CA PHE A 451 14.24 3.42 -12.43
C PHE A 451 13.49 3.13 -13.74
N SER A 452 12.59 2.16 -13.76
CA SER A 452 11.81 1.78 -14.94
C SER A 452 10.82 2.89 -15.28
N GLY A 453 11.07 3.63 -16.35
CA GLY A 453 10.35 4.85 -16.77
C GLY A 453 9.01 4.62 -17.47
N GLY A 454 8.23 3.60 -17.10
CA GLY A 454 6.93 3.34 -17.72
C GLY A 454 5.79 4.15 -17.07
N ASN A 455 5.12 3.57 -16.10
CA ASN A 455 4.05 4.20 -15.33
C ASN A 455 4.65 4.88 -14.08
N PRO A 456 4.45 6.18 -13.87
CA PRO A 456 5.05 6.92 -12.75
C PRO A 456 4.60 6.40 -11.39
N THR A 457 3.32 6.06 -11.24
CA THR A 457 2.76 5.48 -10.02
C THR A 457 3.45 4.15 -9.68
N LEU A 458 3.58 3.26 -10.68
CA LEU A 458 4.28 1.99 -10.51
C LEU A 458 5.76 2.22 -10.17
N THR A 459 6.40 3.18 -10.82
CA THR A 459 7.81 3.54 -10.54
C THR A 459 7.97 4.03 -9.10
N THR A 460 7.06 4.86 -8.61
CA THR A 460 7.06 5.33 -7.21
C THR A 460 6.86 4.17 -6.23
N ILE A 461 5.89 3.28 -6.48
CA ILE A 461 5.67 2.08 -5.66
C ILE A 461 6.93 1.21 -5.59
N LEU A 462 7.53 0.93 -6.75
CA LEU A 462 8.72 0.07 -6.83
C LEU A 462 9.96 0.74 -6.20
N ARG A 463 10.08 2.05 -6.31
CA ARG A 463 11.13 2.83 -5.69
C ARG A 463 11.01 2.83 -4.16
N GLU A 464 9.82 3.08 -3.64
CA GLU A 464 9.54 3.11 -2.20
C GLU A 464 9.75 1.74 -1.53
N LEU A 465 9.50 0.65 -2.25
CA LEU A 465 9.78 -0.71 -1.79
C LEU A 465 11.26 -1.07 -1.97
N GLY A 466 11.83 -0.73 -3.12
CA GLY A 466 13.16 -1.17 -3.53
C GLY A 466 14.30 -0.46 -2.80
N ILE A 467 14.19 0.84 -2.53
CA ILE A 467 15.25 1.61 -1.85
C ILE A 467 15.50 1.07 -0.43
N PRO A 468 14.50 0.93 0.46
CA PRO A 468 14.71 0.37 1.80
C PRO A 468 15.25 -1.06 1.76
N LEU A 469 14.81 -1.87 0.80
CA LEU A 469 15.33 -3.22 0.59
C LEU A 469 16.83 -3.18 0.25
N CYS A 470 17.24 -2.38 -0.72
CA CYS A 470 18.66 -2.26 -1.12
C CYS A 470 19.52 -1.72 0.02
N ILE A 471 19.05 -0.70 0.74
CA ILE A 471 19.78 -0.13 1.88
C ILE A 471 19.91 -1.16 3.01
N SER A 472 18.85 -1.93 3.29
CA SER A 472 18.88 -3.02 4.27
C SER A 472 19.92 -4.08 3.91
N LEU A 473 20.02 -4.48 2.64
CA LEU A 473 21.02 -5.42 2.16
C LEU A 473 22.45 -4.89 2.32
N LEU A 474 22.68 -3.61 1.98
CA LEU A 474 23.98 -2.96 2.18
C LEU A 474 24.32 -2.82 3.67
N ALA A 475 23.33 -2.51 4.52
CA ALA A 475 23.48 -2.46 5.97
C ALA A 475 23.86 -3.85 6.54
N SER A 476 23.23 -4.92 6.04
CA SER A 476 23.60 -6.30 6.39
C SER A 476 25.02 -6.65 5.98
N LEU A 477 25.41 -6.28 4.78
CA LEU A 477 26.79 -6.47 4.31
C LEU A 477 27.80 -5.77 5.24
N LEU A 478 27.51 -4.52 5.61
CA LEU A 478 28.33 -3.77 6.56
C LEU A 478 28.38 -4.46 7.94
N ALA A 479 27.24 -4.92 8.45
CA ALA A 479 27.17 -5.66 9.70
C ALA A 479 28.00 -6.95 9.64
N ALA A 480 27.87 -7.72 8.56
CA ALA A 480 28.55 -9.01 8.41
C ALA A 480 30.08 -8.88 8.26
N LEU A 481 30.56 -7.87 7.51
CA LEU A 481 31.99 -7.72 7.23
C LEU A 481 32.74 -6.87 8.25
N VAL A 482 32.07 -5.95 8.94
CA VAL A 482 32.70 -5.00 9.85
C VAL A 482 32.42 -5.33 11.31
N PHE A 483 31.17 -5.49 11.70
CA PHE A 483 30.81 -5.65 13.11
C PHE A 483 30.89 -7.10 13.58
N LEU A 484 30.44 -8.05 12.77
CA LEU A 484 30.35 -9.45 13.16
C LEU A 484 31.72 -10.08 13.49
N PRO A 485 32.81 -9.86 12.72
CA PRO A 485 34.15 -10.40 13.07
C PRO A 485 34.65 -9.93 14.43
N VAL A 486 34.33 -8.70 14.82
CA VAL A 486 34.73 -8.14 16.13
C VAL A 486 33.93 -8.76 17.27
N GLN A 487 32.63 -8.92 17.07
CA GLN A 487 31.76 -9.57 18.05
C GLN A 487 32.11 -11.05 18.22
N LEU A 488 32.45 -11.74 17.12
CA LEU A 488 32.92 -13.13 17.16
C LEU A 488 34.22 -13.29 17.96
N ARG A 489 35.14 -12.32 17.86
CA ARG A 489 36.38 -12.30 18.70
C ARG A 489 36.02 -12.34 20.19
N GLY A 490 35.03 -11.53 20.62
CA GLY A 490 34.53 -11.51 22.00
C GLY A 490 33.83 -12.80 22.41
N ALA A 491 33.05 -13.41 21.51
CA ALA A 491 32.28 -14.63 21.77
C ALA A 491 33.13 -15.91 21.77
N LEU A 492 34.20 -15.94 20.97
CA LEU A 492 35.14 -17.07 20.87
C LEU A 492 36.37 -16.90 21.79
N GLY A 493 36.53 -15.73 22.40
CA GLY A 493 37.62 -15.40 23.30
C GLY A 493 37.51 -16.06 24.69
N PRO A 494 38.61 -16.01 25.50
CA PRO A 494 38.60 -16.51 26.87
C PRO A 494 37.58 -15.71 27.70
N ARG A 495 36.80 -16.44 28.46
CA ARG A 495 35.73 -15.89 29.29
C ARG A 495 36.30 -15.07 30.44
N HIS A 496 35.66 -13.95 30.76
CA HIS A 496 35.94 -13.28 32.01
C HIS A 496 35.53 -14.21 33.19
N PRO A 497 36.34 -14.40 34.23
CA PRO A 497 36.12 -15.39 35.28
C PRO A 497 34.76 -15.25 36.01
N TRP A 498 34.17 -14.05 36.01
CA TRP A 498 32.81 -13.81 36.54
C TRP A 498 31.73 -14.35 35.60
N LEU A 499 31.85 -14.10 34.30
CA LEU A 499 30.93 -14.62 33.26
C LEU A 499 31.05 -16.15 33.13
N GLU A 500 32.20 -16.72 33.42
CA GLU A 500 32.42 -18.17 33.38
C GLU A 500 31.64 -18.88 34.48
N ARG A 501 31.60 -18.30 35.69
CA ARG A 501 30.78 -18.83 36.81
C ARG A 501 29.26 -18.82 36.51
N TRP A 502 28.76 -17.81 35.83
CA TRP A 502 27.37 -17.72 35.40
C TRP A 502 27.09 -18.60 34.18
N ALA A 503 28.01 -18.66 33.22
CA ALA A 503 27.89 -19.49 32.03
C ALA A 503 27.89 -20.97 32.38
N VAL A 504 28.75 -21.43 33.31
CA VAL A 504 28.77 -22.84 33.79
C VAL A 504 27.46 -23.16 34.51
N ARG A 505 26.84 -22.22 35.23
CA ARG A 505 25.52 -22.43 35.85
C ARG A 505 24.35 -22.46 34.86
N LEU A 506 24.45 -21.70 33.77
CA LEU A 506 23.40 -21.60 32.76
C LEU A 506 23.62 -22.53 31.57
N GLU A 507 24.82 -23.05 31.37
CA GLU A 507 25.16 -24.00 30.28
C GLU A 507 24.28 -25.25 30.28
N PRO A 508 23.96 -25.91 31.41
CA PRO A 508 23.03 -27.04 31.40
C PRO A 508 21.62 -26.61 31.02
N VAL A 509 21.17 -25.40 31.42
CA VAL A 509 19.85 -24.88 31.10
C VAL A 509 19.77 -24.44 29.63
N GLY A 510 20.81 -23.78 29.11
CA GLY A 510 20.88 -23.36 27.69
C GLY A 510 21.21 -24.50 26.72
N ALA A 511 21.89 -25.57 27.17
CA ALA A 511 22.19 -26.73 26.36
C ALA A 511 21.04 -27.78 26.38
N LEU A 512 20.15 -27.71 27.36
CA LEU A 512 19.03 -28.66 27.47
C LEU A 512 18.06 -28.54 26.26
N PRO A 513 17.59 -27.33 25.85
CA PRO A 513 16.78 -27.23 24.64
C PRO A 513 17.52 -27.67 23.38
N GLY A 514 18.78 -27.30 23.25
CA GLY A 514 19.60 -27.72 22.11
C GLY A 514 19.85 -29.24 22.05
N ARG A 515 20.04 -29.88 23.21
CA ARG A 515 20.21 -31.35 23.30
C ARG A 515 18.88 -32.08 23.09
N LEU A 516 17.78 -31.57 23.61
CA LEU A 516 16.44 -32.11 23.39
C LEU A 516 15.99 -31.94 21.93
N CYS A 517 16.21 -30.78 21.33
CA CYS A 517 15.94 -30.56 19.92
C CYS A 517 16.85 -31.43 19.02
N ALA A 518 18.14 -31.57 19.36
CA ALA A 518 19.06 -32.42 18.62
C ALA A 518 18.67 -33.90 18.75
N ALA A 519 18.32 -34.37 19.95
CA ALA A 519 17.86 -35.74 20.16
C ALA A 519 16.51 -36.00 19.49
N GLY A 520 15.58 -35.04 19.55
CA GLY A 520 14.29 -35.12 18.85
C GLY A 520 14.49 -35.13 17.33
N LEU A 521 15.36 -34.24 16.82
CA LEU A 521 15.69 -34.21 15.39
C LEU A 521 16.42 -35.47 14.92
N ASP A 522 17.35 -36.01 15.71
CA ASP A 522 18.03 -37.26 15.41
C ASP A 522 17.05 -38.48 15.40
N HIS A 523 16.02 -38.44 16.26
CA HIS A 523 14.94 -39.42 16.26
C HIS A 523 14.05 -39.29 15.02
N VAL A 524 13.62 -38.07 14.66
CA VAL A 524 12.87 -37.82 13.44
C VAL A 524 13.67 -38.19 12.19
N LEU A 525 14.96 -37.87 12.17
CA LEU A 525 15.85 -38.24 11.08
C LEU A 525 16.07 -39.77 11.02
N ALA A 526 16.14 -40.47 12.15
CA ALA A 526 16.22 -41.92 12.18
C ALA A 526 14.94 -42.54 11.61
N VAL A 527 13.75 -42.07 12.02
CA VAL A 527 12.47 -42.51 11.47
C VAL A 527 12.36 -42.14 9.98
N GLY A 528 12.71 -40.91 9.62
CA GLY A 528 12.72 -40.43 8.24
C GLY A 528 13.67 -41.19 7.35
N ARG A 529 14.84 -41.60 7.87
CA ARG A 529 15.81 -42.47 7.18
C ARG A 529 15.24 -43.87 6.88
N HIS A 530 14.56 -44.49 7.84
CA HIS A 530 13.89 -45.75 7.59
C HIS A 530 12.73 -45.63 6.61
N LEU A 531 11.96 -44.54 6.70
CA LEU A 531 10.88 -44.25 5.76
C LEU A 531 11.42 -44.01 4.34
N LEU A 532 12.48 -43.21 4.20
CA LEU A 532 13.13 -42.94 2.92
C LEU A 532 13.73 -44.20 2.32
N THR A 533 14.30 -45.10 3.13
CA THR A 533 14.82 -46.38 2.63
C THR A 533 13.70 -47.30 2.15
N ALA A 534 12.58 -47.34 2.87
CA ALA A 534 11.41 -48.11 2.46
C ALA A 534 10.80 -47.57 1.17
N ILE A 535 10.66 -46.23 1.06
CA ILE A 535 10.18 -45.54 -0.14
C ILE A 535 11.14 -45.80 -1.32
N ALA A 536 12.45 -45.65 -1.08
CA ALA A 536 13.44 -45.86 -2.12
C ALA A 536 13.44 -47.32 -2.60
N TRP A 537 13.22 -48.29 -1.71
CA TRP A 537 13.07 -49.70 -2.07
C TRP A 537 11.78 -49.95 -2.87
N ALA A 538 10.64 -49.40 -2.46
CA ALA A 538 9.37 -49.48 -3.19
C ALA A 538 9.49 -48.82 -4.59
N LEU A 539 10.07 -47.64 -4.66
CA LEU A 539 10.36 -46.95 -5.93
C LEU A 539 11.28 -47.77 -6.84
N ARG A 540 12.22 -48.51 -6.30
CA ARG A 540 13.07 -49.42 -7.11
C ARG A 540 12.26 -50.48 -7.82
N GLY A 541 11.22 -51.05 -7.15
CA GLY A 541 10.29 -52.01 -7.75
C GLY A 541 9.58 -51.42 -8.99
N VAL A 542 9.28 -50.14 -8.95
CA VAL A 542 8.62 -49.38 -10.04
C VAL A 542 9.64 -48.88 -11.07
N LEU A 543 10.76 -48.34 -10.61
CA LEU A 543 11.74 -47.68 -11.49
C LEU A 543 12.58 -48.68 -12.32
N ARG A 544 12.83 -49.90 -11.82
CA ARG A 544 13.55 -50.93 -12.58
C ARG A 544 12.85 -51.37 -13.86
N PRO A 545 11.55 -51.76 -13.85
CA PRO A 545 10.83 -52.04 -15.10
C PRO A 545 10.70 -50.80 -15.97
N LEU A 546 10.46 -49.61 -15.41
CA LEU A 546 10.43 -48.36 -16.13
C LEU A 546 11.79 -48.02 -16.79
N ALA A 547 12.91 -48.33 -16.13
CA ALA A 547 14.24 -48.14 -16.71
C ALA A 547 14.50 -49.08 -17.90
N LYS A 548 13.92 -50.30 -17.93
CA LYS A 548 13.96 -51.18 -19.09
C LYS A 548 13.02 -50.77 -20.22
N LEU A 549 11.86 -50.23 -19.87
CA LEU A 549 10.83 -49.76 -20.79
C LEU A 549 10.85 -48.22 -20.98
N ARG A 550 11.96 -47.57 -20.60
CA ARG A 550 12.08 -46.09 -20.59
C ARG A 550 11.69 -45.42 -21.87
N TRP A 551 12.02 -46.01 -23.00
CA TRP A 551 11.68 -45.44 -24.32
C TRP A 551 10.19 -45.54 -24.62
N LEU A 552 9.54 -46.62 -24.19
CA LEU A 552 8.11 -46.82 -24.38
C LEU A 552 7.31 -45.90 -23.43
N ALA A 553 7.73 -45.80 -22.18
CA ALA A 553 7.15 -44.86 -21.20
C ALA A 553 7.36 -43.40 -21.64
N ALA A 554 8.53 -43.06 -22.18
CA ALA A 554 8.83 -41.75 -22.73
C ALA A 554 7.96 -41.42 -23.95
N LEU A 555 7.72 -42.39 -24.83
CA LEU A 555 6.84 -42.25 -26.01
C LEU A 555 5.37 -42.03 -25.56
N VAL A 556 4.89 -42.77 -24.58
CA VAL A 556 3.52 -42.58 -24.06
C VAL A 556 3.35 -41.24 -23.36
N LEU A 557 4.27 -40.85 -22.48
CA LEU A 557 4.22 -39.58 -21.77
C LEU A 557 4.44 -38.39 -22.73
N GLY A 558 5.34 -38.55 -23.71
CA GLY A 558 5.55 -37.56 -24.76
C GLY A 558 4.34 -37.45 -25.70
N GLY A 559 3.69 -38.55 -26.02
CA GLY A 559 2.45 -38.54 -26.80
C GLY A 559 1.29 -37.86 -26.06
N LEU A 560 1.15 -38.15 -24.75
CA LEU A 560 0.14 -37.50 -23.90
C LEU A 560 0.39 -35.99 -23.77
N SER A 561 1.65 -35.60 -23.61
CA SER A 561 2.00 -34.17 -23.55
C SER A 561 1.79 -33.46 -24.88
N ALA A 562 2.16 -34.10 -26.00
CA ALA A 562 1.92 -33.59 -27.34
C ALA A 562 0.41 -33.50 -27.67
N TYR A 563 -0.38 -34.47 -27.23
CA TYR A 563 -1.83 -34.45 -27.35
C TYR A 563 -2.45 -33.30 -26.51
N ALA A 564 -1.97 -33.09 -25.28
CA ALA A 564 -2.45 -31.99 -24.45
C ALA A 564 -2.12 -30.61 -25.05
N VAL A 565 -0.93 -30.44 -25.64
CA VAL A 565 -0.55 -29.23 -26.39
C VAL A 565 -1.41 -29.10 -27.66
N TRP A 566 -1.58 -30.20 -28.40
CA TRP A 566 -2.42 -30.20 -29.63
C TRP A 566 -3.89 -29.87 -29.30
N ALA A 567 -4.44 -30.39 -28.21
CA ALA A 567 -5.80 -30.08 -27.75
C ALA A 567 -5.97 -28.62 -27.28
N ALA A 568 -4.89 -27.98 -26.83
CA ALA A 568 -4.90 -26.58 -26.37
C ALA A 568 -4.72 -25.54 -27.50
N LEU A 569 -3.95 -25.88 -28.54
CA LEU A 569 -3.56 -24.94 -29.59
C LEU A 569 -4.68 -24.48 -30.55
N PRO A 570 -5.60 -25.33 -31.04
CA PRO A 570 -6.54 -24.92 -32.10
C PRO A 570 -7.62 -23.93 -31.61
N LEU A 571 -7.99 -23.96 -30.33
CA LEU A 571 -9.00 -23.05 -29.79
C LEU A 571 -8.49 -21.63 -29.60
N SER A 572 -7.20 -21.42 -29.34
CA SER A 572 -6.59 -20.12 -29.14
C SER A 572 -6.25 -19.38 -30.43
N ALA A 573 -5.90 -20.10 -31.48
CA ALA A 573 -5.61 -19.51 -32.80
C ALA A 573 -6.91 -19.09 -33.54
N LEU A 574 -7.97 -19.91 -33.41
CA LEU A 574 -9.29 -19.58 -33.95
C LEU A 574 -9.99 -18.46 -33.17
N ALA A 575 -9.83 -18.40 -31.84
CA ALA A 575 -10.41 -17.35 -31.01
C ALA A 575 -9.82 -15.96 -31.30
N LYS A 576 -8.55 -15.87 -31.68
CA LYS A 576 -7.91 -14.60 -32.09
C LYS A 576 -8.31 -14.10 -33.48
N SER A 577 -8.71 -15.00 -34.38
CA SER A 577 -9.11 -14.64 -35.74
C SER A 577 -10.57 -14.28 -35.92
N VAL A 578 -11.42 -14.51 -34.89
CA VAL A 578 -12.88 -14.30 -34.93
C VAL A 578 -13.35 -13.14 -34.07
N GLN A 579 -12.45 -12.41 -33.38
CA GLN A 579 -12.81 -11.28 -32.50
C GLN A 579 -12.61 -9.92 -33.19
N PRO A 580 -13.64 -9.42 -33.89
CA PRO A 580 -14.02 -8.03 -33.69
C PRO A 580 -15.44 -7.84 -33.13
N PHE A 581 -16.20 -8.86 -32.78
CA PHE A 581 -17.64 -8.71 -32.43
C PHE A 581 -18.12 -9.40 -31.12
N ALA A 582 -17.29 -9.64 -30.14
CA ALA A 582 -17.75 -10.22 -28.88
C ALA A 582 -17.68 -9.24 -27.72
N THR A 583 -18.83 -9.02 -27.12
CA THR A 583 -19.08 -8.22 -25.91
C THR A 583 -18.18 -8.60 -24.70
N PRO A 584 -17.77 -7.64 -23.85
CA PRO A 584 -16.89 -7.90 -22.72
C PRO A 584 -17.66 -8.66 -21.62
N GLY A 585 -17.23 -9.88 -21.34
CA GLY A 585 -17.81 -10.66 -20.24
C GLY A 585 -17.56 -12.17 -20.22
N TRP A 586 -16.87 -12.75 -21.21
CA TRP A 586 -16.68 -14.20 -21.22
C TRP A 586 -15.30 -14.62 -20.69
N ASN A 587 -15.30 -15.31 -19.52
CA ASN A 587 -14.14 -15.89 -18.86
C ASN A 587 -13.61 -17.13 -19.61
N ALA A 588 -13.08 -16.98 -20.82
CA ALA A 588 -12.41 -18.06 -21.55
C ALA A 588 -11.02 -18.42 -21.03
N THR A 589 -10.51 -17.69 -20.03
CA THR A 589 -9.13 -17.82 -19.53
C THR A 589 -8.89 -18.94 -18.52
N VAL A 590 -9.94 -19.45 -17.86
CA VAL A 590 -9.80 -20.56 -16.87
C VAL A 590 -9.58 -21.92 -17.52
N SER A 591 -10.07 -22.14 -18.74
CA SER A 591 -9.98 -23.43 -19.42
C SER A 591 -8.61 -23.73 -20.06
N MET A 592 -7.73 -22.73 -20.22
CA MET A 592 -6.44 -22.91 -20.89
C MET A 592 -5.26 -23.22 -19.95
N GLN A 593 -5.38 -22.94 -18.64
CA GLN A 593 -4.28 -23.20 -17.69
C GLN A 593 -4.10 -24.69 -17.39
N ALA A 594 -5.18 -25.44 -17.33
CA ALA A 594 -5.14 -26.87 -17.03
C ALA A 594 -4.42 -27.72 -18.10
N PRO A 595 -4.67 -27.58 -19.43
CA PRO A 595 -4.00 -28.38 -20.43
C PRO A 595 -2.51 -28.01 -20.61
N VAL A 596 -2.14 -26.74 -20.42
CA VAL A 596 -0.73 -26.31 -20.50
C VAL A 596 0.08 -26.82 -19.32
N SER A 597 -0.47 -26.76 -18.10
CA SER A 597 0.18 -27.32 -16.90
C SER A 597 0.32 -28.84 -16.98
N LEU A 598 -0.67 -29.55 -17.54
CA LEU A 598 -0.62 -30.99 -17.79
C LEU A 598 0.44 -31.35 -18.84
N ALA A 599 0.57 -30.55 -19.91
CA ALA A 599 1.59 -30.74 -20.94
C ALA A 599 3.00 -30.54 -20.38
N VAL A 600 3.22 -29.52 -19.56
CA VAL A 600 4.50 -29.28 -18.88
C VAL A 600 4.79 -30.39 -17.87
N ALA A 601 3.80 -30.78 -17.07
CA ALA A 601 3.95 -31.91 -16.12
C ALA A 601 4.27 -33.22 -16.85
N GLY A 602 3.64 -33.51 -17.97
CA GLY A 602 3.92 -34.63 -18.83
C GLY A 602 5.34 -34.62 -19.40
N LEU A 603 5.80 -33.47 -19.86
CA LEU A 603 7.16 -33.30 -20.37
C LEU A 603 8.22 -33.46 -19.27
N VAL A 604 7.98 -32.91 -18.09
CA VAL A 604 8.84 -33.08 -16.91
C VAL A 604 8.86 -34.55 -16.46
N ALA A 605 7.69 -35.19 -16.44
CA ALA A 605 7.60 -36.63 -16.12
C ALA A 605 8.33 -37.51 -17.14
N MET A 606 8.20 -37.19 -18.43
CA MET A 606 8.91 -37.89 -19.51
C MET A 606 10.44 -37.82 -19.33
N LEU A 607 10.95 -36.63 -19.02
CA LEU A 607 12.39 -36.42 -18.83
C LEU A 607 12.89 -37.01 -17.50
N ALA A 608 12.07 -36.95 -16.44
CA ALA A 608 12.36 -37.62 -15.20
C ALA A 608 12.45 -39.16 -15.39
N VAL A 609 11.65 -39.72 -16.26
CA VAL A 609 11.72 -41.18 -16.60
C VAL A 609 12.94 -41.49 -17.46
N ILE A 610 13.24 -40.67 -18.49
CA ILE A 610 14.40 -40.94 -19.38
C ILE A 610 15.73 -40.80 -18.64
N PHE A 611 15.88 -39.75 -17.85
CA PHE A 611 17.15 -39.38 -17.22
C PHE A 611 17.19 -39.74 -15.74
N GLY A 612 16.06 -39.64 -15.01
CA GLY A 612 15.97 -39.87 -13.58
C GLY A 612 15.84 -41.35 -13.18
N ALA A 613 15.10 -42.19 -13.95
CA ALA A 613 14.88 -43.56 -13.62
C ALA A 613 16.16 -44.42 -13.62
N PRO A 614 17.04 -44.34 -14.67
CA PRO A 614 18.31 -45.05 -14.62
C PRO A 614 19.25 -44.54 -13.53
N PHE A 615 19.28 -43.23 -13.32
CA PHE A 615 20.06 -42.59 -12.26
C PHE A 615 19.59 -43.04 -10.87
N ALA A 616 18.27 -42.99 -10.59
CA ALA A 616 17.69 -43.40 -9.33
C ALA A 616 17.89 -44.91 -9.06
N ALA A 617 17.79 -45.75 -10.10
CA ALA A 617 17.93 -47.19 -9.95
C ALA A 617 19.39 -47.65 -9.71
N GLU A 618 20.38 -46.96 -10.26
CA GLU A 618 21.76 -47.42 -10.29
C GLU A 618 22.73 -46.60 -9.42
N LYS A 619 22.55 -45.25 -9.37
CA LYS A 619 23.49 -44.32 -8.71
C LYS A 619 23.04 -43.74 -7.39
N LEU A 620 21.74 -43.71 -7.08
CA LEU A 620 21.24 -43.30 -5.75
C LEU A 620 21.56 -44.37 -4.66
N GLY A 621 22.16 -45.51 -5.04
CA GLY A 621 22.48 -46.59 -4.09
C GLY A 621 21.21 -47.14 -3.45
N VAL A 622 20.14 -47.28 -4.26
CA VAL A 622 18.85 -47.82 -3.80
C VAL A 622 19.10 -49.23 -3.26
N PRO A 623 18.74 -49.53 -2.01
CA PRO A 623 19.06 -50.79 -1.38
C PRO A 623 18.36 -51.96 -2.06
N ARG A 624 19.01 -53.13 -2.05
CA ARG A 624 18.42 -54.36 -2.57
C ARG A 624 17.36 -54.95 -1.65
N SER A 625 17.32 -54.47 -0.40
CA SER A 625 16.31 -54.84 0.60
C SER A 625 15.94 -53.64 1.45
N PRO A 626 14.72 -53.58 2.04
CA PRO A 626 14.30 -52.50 2.92
C PRO A 626 15.14 -52.35 4.20
N ALA A 627 15.88 -53.41 4.56
CA ALA A 627 16.78 -53.41 5.73
C ALA A 627 18.13 -52.71 5.46
N ALA A 628 18.51 -52.50 4.18
CA ALA A 628 19.75 -51.81 3.85
C ALA A 628 19.56 -50.31 3.93
N VAL A 629 20.34 -49.62 4.76
CA VAL A 629 20.25 -48.17 4.98
C VAL A 629 21.21 -47.43 4.03
N PRO A 630 20.75 -46.85 2.93
CA PRO A 630 21.60 -46.15 1.95
C PRO A 630 22.18 -44.83 2.46
N PHE A 631 21.67 -44.31 3.56
CA PHE A 631 22.06 -43.06 4.19
C PHE A 631 22.86 -43.25 5.48
N ALA A 632 23.65 -44.33 5.55
CA ALA A 632 24.50 -44.66 6.70
C ALA A 632 25.53 -43.55 6.92
N GLY A 633 25.54 -42.63 7.60
CA GLY A 633 26.44 -41.48 7.78
C GLY A 633 25.72 -40.15 7.91
N VAL A 634 24.42 -40.11 7.60
CA VAL A 634 23.58 -38.97 7.82
C VAL A 634 23.20 -38.88 9.30
N ARG A 635 23.79 -37.92 10.01
CA ARG A 635 23.51 -37.67 11.44
C ARG A 635 22.78 -36.37 11.67
N SER A 636 22.64 -35.56 10.63
CA SER A 636 21.99 -34.25 10.71
C SER A 636 21.31 -33.86 9.40
N VAL A 637 20.41 -32.87 9.43
CA VAL A 637 19.81 -32.32 8.22
C VAL A 637 20.88 -31.78 7.27
N VAL A 638 21.94 -31.21 7.81
CA VAL A 638 23.07 -30.70 7.03
C VAL A 638 23.78 -31.82 6.28
N ASP A 639 24.02 -32.97 6.94
CA ASP A 639 24.62 -34.14 6.30
C ASP A 639 23.76 -34.71 5.18
N LEU A 640 22.42 -34.67 5.36
CA LEU A 640 21.46 -35.08 4.33
C LEU A 640 21.53 -34.14 3.11
N ILE A 641 21.52 -32.84 3.35
CA ILE A 641 21.63 -31.84 2.30
C ILE A 641 22.98 -31.94 1.58
N ALA A 642 24.07 -32.10 2.32
CA ALA A 642 25.41 -32.30 1.76
C ALA A 642 25.49 -33.56 0.89
N LEU A 643 24.89 -34.68 1.35
CA LEU A 643 24.83 -35.91 0.59
C LEU A 643 24.03 -35.74 -0.72
N ILE A 644 22.86 -35.10 -0.64
CA ILE A 644 22.02 -34.80 -1.80
C ILE A 644 22.78 -33.90 -2.78
N ASN A 645 23.36 -32.81 -2.28
CA ASN A 645 24.12 -31.87 -3.09
C ASN A 645 25.32 -32.52 -3.80
N THR A 646 26.14 -33.31 -3.07
CA THR A 646 27.27 -34.00 -3.68
C THR A 646 26.85 -35.02 -4.75
N ARG A 647 25.71 -35.67 -4.58
CA ARG A 647 25.17 -36.61 -5.58
C ARG A 647 24.60 -35.89 -6.81
N ILE A 648 23.85 -34.83 -6.60
CA ILE A 648 23.33 -33.98 -7.70
C ILE A 648 24.52 -33.35 -8.48
N LEU A 649 25.48 -32.83 -7.77
CA LEU A 649 26.66 -32.23 -8.39
C LEU A 649 27.48 -33.24 -9.19
N SER A 650 27.78 -34.41 -8.62
CA SER A 650 28.49 -35.50 -9.33
C SER A 650 27.75 -35.97 -10.56
N TRP A 651 26.41 -36.05 -10.50
CA TRP A 651 25.57 -36.39 -11.66
C TRP A 651 25.56 -35.28 -12.70
N SER A 652 25.40 -34.00 -12.32
CA SER A 652 25.38 -32.90 -13.25
C SER A 652 26.72 -32.72 -13.98
N LEU A 653 27.82 -32.91 -13.29
CA LEU A 653 29.15 -32.87 -13.89
C LEU A 653 29.42 -34.05 -14.83
N SER A 654 28.89 -35.23 -14.53
CA SER A 654 29.02 -36.43 -15.38
C SER A 654 28.07 -36.44 -16.58
N HIS A 655 26.93 -35.72 -16.50
CA HIS A 655 25.87 -35.69 -17.52
C HIS A 655 25.52 -34.26 -17.90
N ARG A 656 26.48 -33.50 -18.41
CA ARG A 656 26.35 -32.04 -18.67
C ARG A 656 25.14 -31.67 -19.54
N ILE A 657 24.89 -32.45 -20.62
CA ILE A 657 23.77 -32.19 -21.54
C ILE A 657 22.44 -32.43 -20.82
N ALA A 658 22.30 -33.52 -20.05
CA ALA A 658 21.09 -33.80 -19.30
C ALA A 658 20.82 -32.71 -18.22
N ALA A 659 21.86 -32.24 -17.56
CA ALA A 659 21.75 -31.12 -16.59
C ALA A 659 21.29 -29.84 -17.25
N CYS A 660 21.85 -29.49 -18.42
CA CYS A 660 21.38 -28.33 -19.20
C CYS A 660 19.92 -28.47 -19.65
N CYS A 661 19.50 -29.68 -20.07
CA CYS A 661 18.11 -29.93 -20.44
C CYS A 661 17.15 -29.75 -19.23
N VAL A 662 17.52 -30.25 -18.05
CA VAL A 662 16.72 -30.11 -16.83
C VAL A 662 16.61 -28.62 -16.44
N LEU A 663 17.71 -27.86 -16.48
CA LEU A 663 17.69 -26.42 -16.23
C LEU A 663 16.83 -25.67 -17.27
N GLY A 664 16.94 -26.02 -18.54
CA GLY A 664 16.12 -25.47 -19.60
C GLY A 664 14.62 -25.70 -19.39
N LEU A 665 14.25 -26.88 -18.91
CA LEU A 665 12.87 -27.23 -18.57
C LEU A 665 12.35 -26.48 -17.35
N ILE A 666 13.17 -26.34 -16.31
CA ILE A 666 12.80 -25.53 -15.14
C ILE A 666 12.55 -24.08 -15.58
N ALA A 667 13.44 -23.53 -16.42
CA ALA A 667 13.26 -22.18 -16.97
C ALA A 667 11.96 -22.08 -17.80
N LEU A 668 11.68 -23.08 -18.64
CA LEU A 668 10.46 -23.11 -19.44
C LEU A 668 9.20 -23.26 -18.58
N SER A 669 9.26 -24.06 -17.50
CA SER A 669 8.15 -24.23 -16.57
C SER A 669 7.78 -22.94 -15.82
N VAL A 670 8.73 -22.02 -15.64
CA VAL A 670 8.51 -20.69 -15.05
C VAL A 670 8.04 -19.70 -16.11
N ALA A 671 8.57 -19.77 -17.33
CA ALA A 671 8.23 -18.84 -18.40
C ALA A 671 6.74 -18.92 -18.82
N ILE A 672 6.16 -20.13 -18.82
CA ILE A 672 4.77 -20.34 -19.23
C ILE A 672 3.76 -19.68 -18.25
N PRO A 673 3.82 -19.92 -16.92
CA PRO A 673 2.97 -19.21 -15.98
C PRO A 673 3.20 -17.69 -16.01
N ALA A 674 4.47 -17.24 -16.11
CA ALA A 674 4.82 -15.82 -16.14
C ALA A 674 4.18 -15.08 -17.34
N SER A 675 4.08 -15.74 -18.50
CA SER A 675 3.43 -15.14 -19.69
C SER A 675 1.90 -15.05 -19.58
N SER A 676 1.29 -15.82 -18.68
CA SER A 676 -0.17 -15.87 -18.46
C SER A 676 -0.61 -15.12 -17.20
N MET A 677 0.32 -14.66 -16.37
CA MET A 677 0.00 -13.88 -15.19
C MET A 677 -0.58 -12.52 -15.58
N LYS A 678 -1.84 -12.31 -15.25
CA LYS A 678 -2.43 -10.97 -15.22
C LYS A 678 -2.02 -10.32 -13.90
N VAL A 679 -1.41 -9.16 -13.98
CA VAL A 679 -1.20 -8.32 -12.80
C VAL A 679 -2.59 -7.91 -12.32
N ALA A 680 -3.07 -8.50 -11.23
CA ALA A 680 -4.25 -8.00 -10.55
C ALA A 680 -3.92 -6.59 -10.03
N SER A 681 -4.74 -5.60 -10.39
CA SER A 681 -4.59 -4.27 -9.82
C SER A 681 -4.80 -4.36 -8.31
N PHE A 682 -3.96 -3.70 -7.54
CA PHE A 682 -4.05 -3.62 -6.07
C PHE A 682 -5.39 -3.07 -5.54
N ALA A 683 -6.28 -2.65 -6.45
CA ALA A 683 -7.58 -2.05 -6.13
C ALA A 683 -8.72 -3.06 -5.92
N GLN A 684 -8.51 -4.35 -6.17
CA GLN A 684 -9.55 -5.35 -5.90
C GLN A 684 -9.35 -6.00 -4.54
N ASP A 685 -9.89 -5.34 -3.54
CA ASP A 685 -10.06 -5.90 -2.20
C ASP A 685 -11.23 -6.91 -2.23
N GLU A 686 -10.89 -8.20 -2.39
CA GLU A 686 -11.88 -9.31 -2.36
C GLU A 686 -12.53 -9.47 -0.98
N SER A 687 -12.06 -8.77 0.04
CA SER A 687 -12.61 -8.82 1.40
C SER A 687 -13.77 -7.85 1.64
N ARG A 688 -14.18 -7.04 0.65
CA ARG A 688 -15.27 -6.09 0.81
C ARG A 688 -16.61 -6.81 0.82
N THR A 689 -17.18 -6.93 2.01
CA THR A 689 -18.59 -7.26 2.25
C THR A 689 -19.56 -6.12 1.84
N ARG A 690 -19.05 -5.04 1.23
CA ARG A 690 -19.86 -3.91 0.78
C ARG A 690 -20.26 -4.13 -0.68
N ILE A 691 -21.55 -4.20 -0.90
CA ILE A 691 -22.16 -4.20 -2.23
C ILE A 691 -22.68 -2.78 -2.44
N ASN A 692 -22.14 -2.07 -3.42
CA ASN A 692 -22.70 -0.79 -3.84
C ASN A 692 -23.74 -1.08 -4.93
N VAL A 693 -24.99 -0.74 -4.64
CA VAL A 693 -26.09 -0.83 -5.60
C VAL A 693 -26.42 0.58 -6.04
N TYR A 694 -26.22 0.86 -7.32
CA TYR A 694 -26.62 2.12 -7.93
C TYR A 694 -27.95 1.91 -8.60
N VAL A 695 -28.98 2.66 -8.18
CA VAL A 695 -30.30 2.65 -8.77
C VAL A 695 -30.50 4.00 -9.44
N GLN A 696 -30.64 4.01 -10.74
CA GLN A 696 -31.00 5.20 -11.49
C GLN A 696 -32.52 5.23 -11.60
N LEU A 697 -33.14 6.24 -11.03
CA LEU A 697 -34.57 6.51 -11.13
C LEU A 697 -34.81 7.47 -12.30
N GLU A 698 -36.08 7.59 -12.72
CA GLU A 698 -36.47 8.56 -13.75
C GLU A 698 -36.26 9.99 -13.24
N ASP A 699 -35.87 10.91 -14.14
CA ASP A 699 -35.47 12.29 -13.81
C ASP A 699 -36.55 13.15 -13.13
N ASN A 700 -37.82 12.68 -13.11
CA ASN A 700 -38.96 13.36 -12.52
C ASN A 700 -39.29 12.94 -11.09
N PHE A 701 -38.50 12.04 -10.49
CA PHE A 701 -38.67 11.64 -9.10
C PHE A 701 -38.16 12.74 -8.15
N THR A 702 -39.02 13.13 -7.22
CA THR A 702 -38.57 13.95 -6.09
C THR A 702 -37.75 13.09 -5.11
N LEU A 703 -36.88 13.71 -4.33
CA LEU A 703 -36.08 12.99 -3.34
C LEU A 703 -36.97 12.17 -2.36
N ALA A 704 -38.15 12.70 -2.01
CA ALA A 704 -39.10 12.01 -1.16
C ALA A 704 -39.69 10.75 -1.82
N GLN A 705 -39.96 10.81 -3.12
CA GLN A 705 -40.43 9.65 -3.90
C GLN A 705 -39.34 8.62 -4.07
N ALA A 706 -38.13 9.06 -4.40
CA ALA A 706 -36.95 8.20 -4.47
C ALA A 706 -36.70 7.49 -3.12
N ALA A 707 -36.81 8.22 -2.02
CA ALA A 707 -36.64 7.65 -0.68
C ALA A 707 -37.74 6.67 -0.25
N ALA A 708 -38.93 6.75 -0.86
CA ALA A 708 -40.03 5.83 -0.60
C ALA A 708 -39.91 4.53 -1.43
N GLU A 709 -39.27 4.59 -2.61
CA GLU A 709 -39.02 3.45 -3.49
C GLU A 709 -37.78 2.63 -3.05
N MET A 710 -36.83 3.24 -2.35
CA MET A 710 -35.67 2.59 -1.76
C MET A 710 -35.97 2.06 -0.34
#